data_af9c68c929c0347a84a7c4ae94c8e60d
#
_entry.id   af9c68c929c0347a84a7c4ae94c8e60d
#
_cell.length_a   1.000
_cell.length_b   1.000
_cell.length_c   1.000
_cell.angle_alpha   90.00
_cell.angle_beta   90.00
_cell.angle_gamma   90.00
#
_symmetry.space_group_name_H-M   'P 1'
#
loop_
_entity.id
_entity.type
_entity.pdbx_description
1 polymer ?
#
loop_
_entity_poly.entity_id
_entity_poly.type
_entity_poly.pdbx_seq_one_letter_code
_entity_poly.pdbx_strand_id
1 'polypeptide(L)'
;MKKMNQVKLGVAIAIASGMVAPGLSLAQTLDEITVTGSRISQNGMVTPTPVTAVAAAELDKMSPGTLIDGLNQLPQFFGNTTAEQANGGQNSGGSNVNLRGAGINRTLVLLDGRRVVSSNRFGTVDVNMFPDALLRGVETVTGGASASYGTDAVAGVVNFLLDTKFTGVKLHAQGGETSRRDGKNSELSIAFGHAFGEKLNLIGSYGQFNQNAIKSFESLRDRPWFSQASRLSNSNPAGPAEIIRLYVSPTDYTNTGVIVEAPLAATNPLAATQNPILAQLNRLEFLPDGTTRRLPFSGVGNLNAGCKCQARPFQDYGVEGDTEVANSSSRENAFLHLNYDFNDSLSLYGQGMYGNTRTSDRRESVALLSTWEARIYSDNVYVPANVRAIVNTLPANRRYFGFGVFLPNNDDNPMGDSRQVTDNKMLSATIGFKSKFADGFMQGWSMDGYYQYGKNRQDFITQNGIRVDRLPMALDAVLDPNGNTVCRVSLATFDPTGIFKDCAPINLFGGVANISPQAAAWIVDKDGKIGRQNITQHVAELVLNGEVWKGIGAGPFAAAFGASWRKDDLDQYTVDPSDEFPALPDGTLLSSLGVLPATLRGVVPQGENGGVVGYNGIPGLRHVPAGFKGDANSSSVLFSSLRTIAGGYNVKEAFGELQIPLLRDVAFARRLEINTAARWANYSGSGNIWAWKFGADWEINDQIRFRATRSRDVRAATLQERFDQTRGGVNVTDPANGNALVTTASFSGGNPNVNPEKADTITVGVVLQPSFVEGLSVSVDWYSIDIDQAIAQLPSQTVVNGCFAGDQLLCQYVIRRDNLPNGIIDRVENLFINLANQKISGVDLEVSYRRSIELFGGGAEGIGWRLFATKLSENSTQNPGAARDERLGQLSGGFSLPEYKATSNVSYTNGPYSAFVQGRYIGDGKLDRLRVESAVAGLNTIEDNTVGSVFYMDLTLGYKVEALGDLDVSFNVTNLFDRWPPLAPGVLGRTGVTEFNSALHDVVGRRYTLGVNYRF
;
A
#
# COMPACT_ATOMS: atom_id res chain seq x y z
N MET A 1 14.81 -2.99 -28.88
CA MET A 1 14.78 -3.92 -27.74
C MET A 1 14.38 -5.38 -28.04
N LYS A 2 14.38 -5.86 -29.29
CA LYS A 2 13.98 -7.24 -29.64
C LYS A 2 15.15 -8.26 -29.80
N LYS A 3 16.39 -7.88 -29.55
CA LYS A 3 17.57 -8.75 -29.74
C LYS A 3 18.29 -9.22 -28.47
N MET A 4 17.80 -8.84 -27.27
CA MET A 4 18.49 -9.19 -26.02
C MET A 4 17.93 -10.41 -25.28
N ASN A 5 16.75 -10.93 -25.68
CA ASN A 5 16.10 -12.05 -24.98
C ASN A 5 16.52 -13.45 -25.44
N GLN A 6 17.30 -13.59 -26.50
CA GLN A 6 17.71 -14.93 -26.99
C GLN A 6 19.03 -15.42 -26.42
N VAL A 7 19.83 -14.58 -25.76
CA VAL A 7 21.13 -14.99 -25.21
C VAL A 7 21.01 -15.54 -23.77
N LYS A 8 19.97 -15.21 -23.04
CA LYS A 8 19.79 -15.65 -21.64
C LYS A 8 19.31 -17.10 -21.48
N LEU A 9 18.69 -17.68 -22.50
CA LEU A 9 18.22 -19.08 -22.48
C LEU A 9 19.32 -20.12 -22.78
N GLY A 10 20.40 -19.72 -23.44
CA GLY A 10 21.47 -20.63 -23.83
C GLY A 10 22.48 -20.96 -22.72
N VAL A 11 22.58 -20.16 -21.65
CA VAL A 11 23.54 -20.38 -20.57
C VAL A 11 23.03 -21.35 -19.50
N ALA A 12 21.70 -21.43 -19.32
CA ALA A 12 21.09 -22.31 -18.31
C ALA A 12 21.14 -23.81 -18.69
N ILE A 13 21.26 -24.16 -19.99
CA ILE A 13 21.23 -25.54 -20.47
C ILE A 13 22.62 -26.19 -20.46
N ALA A 14 23.70 -25.41 -20.44
CA ALA A 14 25.08 -25.95 -20.54
C ALA A 14 25.67 -26.42 -19.19
N ILE A 15 25.05 -26.14 -18.06
CA ILE A 15 25.55 -26.54 -16.71
C ILE A 15 24.95 -27.87 -16.23
N ALA A 16 23.90 -28.38 -16.89
CA ALA A 16 23.13 -29.54 -16.43
C ALA A 16 23.67 -30.92 -16.85
N SER A 17 24.80 -31.02 -17.56
CA SER A 17 25.24 -32.30 -18.16
C SER A 17 26.35 -33.03 -17.42
N GLY A 18 26.61 -32.75 -16.17
CA GLY A 18 27.69 -33.48 -15.52
C GLY A 18 27.59 -33.64 -14.03
N MET A 19 26.70 -34.48 -13.51
CA MET A 19 26.86 -35.23 -12.26
C MET A 19 25.59 -36.01 -11.95
N VAL A 20 25.62 -37.30 -12.17
CA VAL A 20 24.62 -38.26 -11.68
C VAL A 20 25.27 -39.17 -10.64
N ALA A 21 24.79 -39.15 -9.43
CA ALA A 21 24.96 -40.24 -8.47
C ALA A 21 23.63 -40.38 -7.68
N PRO A 22 23.07 -41.60 -7.55
CA PRO A 22 21.80 -41.80 -6.88
C PRO A 22 21.98 -41.85 -5.37
N GLY A 23 21.35 -40.98 -4.65
CA GLY A 23 21.22 -40.97 -3.20
C GLY A 23 19.77 -41.27 -2.76
N LEU A 24 19.63 -42.17 -1.83
CA LEU A 24 18.40 -42.66 -1.22
C LEU A 24 17.56 -41.52 -0.64
N SER A 25 16.31 -41.45 -1.09
CA SER A 25 15.30 -40.52 -0.56
C SER A 25 14.81 -41.02 0.80
N LEU A 26 15.17 -40.27 1.84
CA LEU A 26 14.48 -40.35 3.16
C LEU A 26 13.28 -39.41 3.11
N ALA A 27 12.11 -39.91 3.49
CA ALA A 27 10.92 -39.12 3.67
C ALA A 27 11.26 -37.92 4.59
N GLN A 28 11.09 -36.70 4.08
CA GLN A 28 11.27 -35.49 4.89
C GLN A 28 10.26 -35.48 6.04
N THR A 29 10.69 -35.91 7.21
CA THR A 29 10.13 -35.42 8.47
C THR A 29 10.30 -33.91 8.45
N LEU A 30 9.22 -33.16 8.71
CA LEU A 30 9.30 -31.74 8.99
C LEU A 30 10.37 -31.54 10.07
N ASP A 31 11.57 -31.10 9.65
CA ASP A 31 12.61 -30.74 10.60
C ASP A 31 12.05 -29.70 11.58
N GLU A 32 12.35 -29.92 12.82
CA GLU A 32 11.96 -29.12 13.97
C GLU A 32 12.19 -27.62 13.68
N ILE A 33 11.09 -26.92 13.41
CA ILE A 33 11.12 -25.47 13.11
C ILE A 33 11.46 -24.79 14.43
N THR A 34 12.59 -24.10 14.50
CA THR A 34 12.94 -23.25 15.63
C THR A 34 11.99 -22.05 15.66
N VAL A 35 11.10 -22.01 16.63
CA VAL A 35 9.99 -21.06 16.69
C VAL A 35 10.46 -19.69 17.15
N THR A 36 10.11 -18.65 16.39
CA THR A 36 10.24 -17.25 16.77
C THR A 36 9.29 -16.91 17.92
N GLY A 37 9.67 -16.07 18.83
CA GLY A 37 8.90 -15.65 20.02
C GLY A 37 9.78 -15.44 21.22
N SER A 38 11.03 -15.91 21.13
CA SER A 38 12.07 -15.80 22.14
C SER A 38 13.44 -15.75 21.48
N ARG A 39 14.39 -15.07 22.09
CA ARG A 39 15.84 -15.12 21.71
C ARG A 39 16.53 -16.34 22.29
N ILE A 40 15.85 -17.08 23.17
CA ILE A 40 16.30 -18.37 23.69
C ILE A 40 15.83 -19.43 22.72
N SER A 41 16.75 -20.23 22.18
CA SER A 41 16.44 -21.31 21.24
C SER A 41 15.47 -22.31 21.88
N GLN A 42 14.32 -22.54 21.27
CA GLN A 42 13.30 -23.49 21.70
C GLN A 42 12.82 -24.33 20.53
N ASN A 43 12.46 -25.57 20.80
CA ASN A 43 11.92 -26.49 19.82
C ASN A 43 10.39 -26.47 19.82
N GLY A 44 9.77 -26.26 18.65
CA GLY A 44 8.36 -26.53 18.42
C GLY A 44 7.36 -25.54 18.98
N MET A 45 6.07 -25.92 19.06
CA MET A 45 4.91 -25.12 19.53
C MET A 45 4.95 -24.77 21.03
N VAL A 46 6.12 -24.66 21.62
CA VAL A 46 6.33 -24.59 23.07
C VAL A 46 6.72 -23.17 23.46
N THR A 47 5.94 -22.17 23.06
CA THR A 47 6.16 -20.77 23.49
C THR A 47 4.93 -20.23 24.20
N PRO A 48 5.10 -19.41 25.27
CA PRO A 48 3.98 -18.73 25.94
C PRO A 48 3.22 -17.78 25.00
N THR A 49 3.91 -17.18 24.03
CA THR A 49 3.31 -16.32 23.01
C THR A 49 2.82 -17.19 21.83
N PRO A 50 1.56 -17.02 21.36
CA PRO A 50 1.05 -17.80 20.23
C PRO A 50 1.88 -17.59 18.97
N VAL A 51 2.23 -18.70 18.29
CA VAL A 51 2.97 -18.68 17.03
C VAL A 51 2.25 -19.60 16.04
N THR A 52 1.90 -19.03 14.87
CA THR A 52 1.41 -19.79 13.72
C THR A 52 2.56 -19.94 12.72
N ALA A 53 2.92 -21.18 12.42
CA ALA A 53 3.95 -21.48 11.42
C ALA A 53 3.29 -22.09 10.16
N VAL A 54 3.65 -21.56 8.99
CA VAL A 54 3.19 -22.06 7.69
C VAL A 54 4.41 -22.36 6.82
N ALA A 55 4.51 -23.58 6.33
CA ALA A 55 5.61 -23.97 5.43
C ALA A 55 5.47 -23.27 4.08
N ALA A 56 6.57 -22.94 3.43
CA ALA A 56 6.58 -22.31 2.11
C ALA A 56 5.79 -23.14 1.08
N ALA A 57 5.96 -24.45 1.07
CA ALA A 57 5.21 -25.36 0.19
C ALA A 57 3.69 -25.37 0.45
N GLU A 58 3.23 -25.02 1.65
CA GLU A 58 1.80 -24.84 1.93
C GLU A 58 1.33 -23.49 1.38
N LEU A 59 2.11 -22.41 1.56
CA LEU A 59 1.81 -21.10 0.99
C LEU A 59 1.72 -21.16 -0.55
N ASP A 60 2.64 -21.86 -1.21
CA ASP A 60 2.63 -22.05 -2.68
C ASP A 60 1.34 -22.76 -3.15
N LYS A 61 0.84 -23.73 -2.37
CA LYS A 61 -0.42 -24.43 -2.68
C LYS A 61 -1.65 -23.57 -2.44
N MET A 62 -1.58 -22.66 -1.44
CA MET A 62 -2.67 -21.74 -1.10
C MET A 62 -2.82 -20.67 -2.18
N SER A 63 -1.72 -20.11 -2.65
CA SER A 63 -1.74 -19.07 -3.68
C SER A 63 -0.44 -19.08 -4.49
N PRO A 64 -0.43 -19.70 -5.67
CA PRO A 64 0.72 -19.69 -6.55
C PRO A 64 0.81 -18.34 -7.28
N GLY A 65 1.29 -17.34 -6.62
CA GLY A 65 1.42 -15.99 -7.14
C GLY A 65 2.55 -15.28 -6.44
N THR A 66 2.20 -14.45 -5.49
CA THR A 66 3.18 -13.76 -4.67
C THR A 66 3.11 -14.24 -3.22
N LEU A 67 4.20 -14.08 -2.49
CA LEU A 67 4.29 -14.45 -1.08
C LEU A 67 3.21 -13.75 -0.24
N ILE A 68 2.92 -12.48 -0.54
CA ILE A 68 1.88 -11.72 0.15
C ILE A 68 0.47 -12.27 -0.11
N ASP A 69 0.22 -12.80 -1.30
CA ASP A 69 -1.08 -13.39 -1.62
C ASP A 69 -1.35 -14.63 -0.78
N GLY A 70 -0.31 -15.46 -0.56
CA GLY A 70 -0.40 -16.60 0.37
C GLY A 70 -0.68 -16.16 1.79
N LEU A 71 -0.02 -15.11 2.29
CA LEU A 71 -0.28 -14.55 3.63
C LEU A 71 -1.67 -13.96 3.76
N ASN A 72 -2.21 -13.33 2.70
CA ASN A 72 -3.56 -12.77 2.68
C ASN A 72 -4.65 -13.83 2.85
N GLN A 73 -4.34 -15.10 2.55
CA GLN A 73 -5.24 -16.22 2.79
C GLN A 73 -5.43 -16.53 4.29
N LEU A 74 -4.46 -16.16 5.13
CA LEU A 74 -4.52 -16.39 6.57
C LEU A 74 -5.44 -15.35 7.25
N PRO A 75 -6.36 -15.79 8.15
CA PRO A 75 -7.38 -14.88 8.68
C PRO A 75 -6.86 -13.82 9.63
N GLN A 76 -5.70 -13.97 10.23
CA GLN A 76 -5.09 -12.96 11.11
C GLN A 76 -4.51 -11.73 10.36
N PHE A 77 -4.42 -11.77 9.03
CA PHE A 77 -3.98 -10.65 8.21
C PHE A 77 -5.18 -9.89 7.65
N PHE A 78 -5.19 -8.56 7.85
CA PHE A 78 -6.29 -7.68 7.44
C PHE A 78 -5.76 -6.44 6.74
N GLY A 79 -6.32 -6.11 5.58
CA GLY A 79 -5.96 -4.87 4.88
C GLY A 79 -4.49 -4.78 4.52
N ASN A 80 -3.87 -5.91 4.14
CA ASN A 80 -2.55 -5.91 3.54
C ASN A 80 -2.58 -5.17 2.21
N THR A 81 -1.48 -4.50 1.87
CA THR A 81 -1.31 -3.97 0.51
C THR A 81 -0.59 -5.00 -0.35
N THR A 82 -0.97 -5.06 -1.62
CA THR A 82 -0.26 -5.86 -2.63
C THR A 82 0.15 -4.98 -3.80
N ALA A 83 1.18 -5.40 -4.53
CA ALA A 83 1.63 -4.68 -5.71
C ALA A 83 0.53 -4.53 -6.78
N GLU A 84 -0.37 -5.49 -6.86
CA GLU A 84 -1.49 -5.50 -7.81
C GLU A 84 -2.57 -4.48 -7.47
N GLN A 85 -2.77 -4.19 -6.18
CA GLN A 85 -3.89 -3.36 -5.69
C GLN A 85 -3.52 -1.91 -5.45
N ALA A 86 -2.25 -1.56 -5.51
CA ALA A 86 -1.78 -0.24 -5.13
C ALA A 86 -2.19 0.80 -6.17
N ASN A 87 -3.24 1.53 -5.88
CA ASN A 87 -3.71 2.64 -6.71
C ASN A 87 -2.95 3.93 -6.38
N GLY A 88 -2.06 4.33 -7.25
CA GLY A 88 -1.59 5.70 -7.43
C GLY A 88 -1.06 6.49 -6.23
N GLY A 89 -0.47 5.86 -5.22
CA GLY A 89 0.10 6.54 -4.06
C GLY A 89 1.63 6.35 -3.95
N GLN A 90 2.25 7.06 -3.03
CA GLN A 90 3.70 6.91 -2.75
C GLN A 90 4.06 5.55 -2.08
N ASN A 91 3.08 4.71 -1.79
CA ASN A 91 3.23 3.31 -1.39
C ASN A 91 2.83 2.35 -2.51
N SER A 92 2.66 2.85 -3.73
CA SER A 92 2.29 2.07 -4.90
C SER A 92 3.36 1.00 -5.18
N GLY A 93 2.92 -0.21 -5.42
CA GLY A 93 3.80 -1.34 -5.76
C GLY A 93 4.44 -2.07 -4.58
N GLY A 94 4.21 -1.65 -3.33
CA GLY A 94 4.72 -2.35 -2.15
C GLY A 94 3.76 -3.43 -1.64
N SER A 95 4.29 -4.57 -1.24
CA SER A 95 3.55 -5.66 -0.60
C SER A 95 3.87 -5.69 0.90
N ASN A 96 2.93 -5.20 1.71
CA ASN A 96 3.14 -5.01 3.14
C ASN A 96 2.14 -5.82 3.95
N VAL A 97 2.58 -6.33 5.08
CA VAL A 97 1.77 -7.15 6.00
C VAL A 97 1.14 -6.33 7.12
N ASN A 98 -0.11 -6.65 7.49
CA ASN A 98 -0.87 -5.99 8.55
C ASN A 98 -1.55 -7.04 9.43
N LEU A 99 -0.99 -7.31 10.60
CA LEU A 99 -1.55 -8.24 11.55
C LEU A 99 -2.72 -7.60 12.31
N ARG A 100 -3.83 -8.34 12.40
CA ARG A 100 -5.02 -7.96 13.19
C ARG A 100 -5.62 -6.59 12.86
N GLY A 101 -5.26 -6.02 11.71
CA GLY A 101 -5.71 -4.69 11.30
C GLY A 101 -5.17 -3.54 12.16
N ALA A 102 -4.06 -3.76 12.86
CA ALA A 102 -3.45 -2.75 13.73
C ALA A 102 -2.72 -1.64 12.96
N GLY A 103 -2.44 -1.87 11.68
CA GLY A 103 -1.67 -1.00 10.80
C GLY A 103 -0.37 -1.65 10.33
N ILE A 104 0.01 -1.37 9.09
CA ILE A 104 1.20 -1.94 8.44
C ILE A 104 2.53 -1.55 9.14
N ASN A 105 2.55 -0.44 9.86
CA ASN A 105 3.70 0.05 10.62
C ASN A 105 3.75 -0.46 12.08
N ARG A 106 2.81 -1.32 12.49
CA ARG A 106 2.75 -1.97 13.81
C ARG A 106 2.98 -3.48 13.74
N THR A 107 3.34 -3.97 12.56
CA THR A 107 3.73 -5.37 12.31
C THR A 107 5.20 -5.41 11.95
N LEU A 108 6.01 -6.03 12.80
CA LEU A 108 7.44 -6.16 12.54
C LEU A 108 7.70 -7.30 11.54
N VAL A 109 8.37 -6.99 10.44
CA VAL A 109 8.82 -7.98 9.44
C VAL A 109 10.29 -8.31 9.66
N LEU A 110 10.61 -9.60 9.73
CA LEU A 110 11.96 -10.12 9.88
C LEU A 110 12.29 -11.13 8.77
N LEU A 111 13.57 -11.23 8.44
CA LEU A 111 14.14 -12.28 7.63
C LEU A 111 15.21 -13.01 8.47
N ASP A 112 15.00 -14.31 8.75
CA ASP A 112 15.84 -15.09 9.66
C ASP A 112 16.07 -14.41 11.02
N GLY A 113 15.03 -13.81 11.59
CA GLY A 113 15.06 -13.11 12.87
C GLY A 113 15.75 -11.75 12.84
N ARG A 114 16.16 -11.23 11.67
CA ARG A 114 16.84 -9.94 11.50
C ARG A 114 15.91 -8.93 10.84
N ARG A 115 16.05 -7.67 11.25
CA ARG A 115 15.34 -6.56 10.62
C ARG A 115 15.81 -6.35 9.18
N VAL A 116 14.89 -5.96 8.31
CA VAL A 116 15.15 -5.58 6.92
C VAL A 116 14.99 -4.07 6.79
N VAL A 117 15.81 -3.45 5.94
CA VAL A 117 15.65 -2.01 5.63
C VAL A 117 14.24 -1.73 5.09
N SER A 118 13.61 -0.67 5.57
CA SER A 118 12.26 -0.31 5.10
C SER A 118 12.27 0.08 3.62
N SER A 119 11.21 -0.32 2.92
CA SER A 119 11.03 -0.07 1.49
C SER A 119 10.55 1.35 1.19
N ASN A 120 10.05 2.05 2.21
CA ASN A 120 9.53 3.40 2.08
C ASN A 120 9.58 4.15 3.42
N ARG A 121 9.30 5.47 3.38
CA ARG A 121 9.30 6.34 4.57
C ARG A 121 8.23 6.01 5.62
N PHE A 122 7.24 5.18 5.28
CA PHE A 122 6.21 4.70 6.22
C PHE A 122 6.73 3.61 7.17
N GLY A 123 7.99 3.18 7.01
CA GLY A 123 8.61 2.16 7.85
C GLY A 123 8.18 0.72 7.51
N THR A 124 7.63 0.49 6.33
CA THR A 124 7.16 -0.83 5.90
C THR A 124 8.19 -1.57 5.05
N VAL A 125 8.12 -2.90 5.05
CA VAL A 125 8.99 -3.77 4.26
C VAL A 125 8.17 -4.41 3.14
N ASP A 126 8.68 -4.36 1.91
CA ASP A 126 8.11 -5.06 0.77
C ASP A 126 8.59 -6.51 0.77
N VAL A 127 7.69 -7.42 1.15
CA VAL A 127 8.02 -8.85 1.28
C VAL A 127 8.25 -9.55 -0.07
N ASN A 128 7.85 -8.93 -1.18
CA ASN A 128 8.13 -9.46 -2.52
C ASN A 128 9.61 -9.36 -2.92
N MET A 129 10.44 -8.67 -2.13
CA MET A 129 11.89 -8.59 -2.37
C MET A 129 12.65 -9.78 -1.80
N PHE A 130 11.98 -10.67 -1.04
CA PHE A 130 12.64 -11.78 -0.38
C PHE A 130 12.94 -12.94 -1.35
N PRO A 131 13.98 -13.75 -1.06
CA PRO A 131 14.38 -14.89 -1.91
C PRO A 131 13.46 -16.09 -1.70
N ASP A 132 12.29 -16.10 -2.37
CA ASP A 132 11.25 -17.12 -2.30
C ASP A 132 11.74 -18.55 -2.59
N ALA A 133 12.67 -18.72 -3.54
CA ALA A 133 13.26 -20.02 -3.88
C ALA A 133 13.91 -20.74 -2.67
N LEU A 134 14.41 -20.00 -1.69
CA LEU A 134 15.04 -20.50 -0.48
C LEU A 134 14.13 -20.38 0.76
N LEU A 135 12.90 -19.89 0.61
CA LEU A 135 11.98 -19.79 1.73
C LEU A 135 11.61 -21.18 2.23
N ARG A 136 11.78 -21.42 3.54
CA ARG A 136 11.35 -22.63 4.24
C ARG A 136 9.95 -22.49 4.80
N GLY A 137 9.61 -21.29 5.30
CA GLY A 137 8.32 -21.02 5.89
C GLY A 137 8.23 -19.63 6.47
N VAL A 138 7.07 -19.31 6.97
CA VAL A 138 6.76 -18.05 7.64
C VAL A 138 6.21 -18.33 9.02
N GLU A 139 6.76 -17.67 10.02
CA GLU A 139 6.27 -17.70 11.40
C GLU A 139 5.61 -16.37 11.73
N THR A 140 4.40 -16.46 12.23
CA THR A 140 3.62 -15.30 12.68
C THR A 140 3.45 -15.38 14.19
N VAL A 141 4.10 -14.48 14.90
CA VAL A 141 3.97 -14.32 16.36
C VAL A 141 2.85 -13.32 16.61
N THR A 142 1.74 -13.78 17.14
CA THR A 142 0.53 -12.98 17.34
C THR A 142 0.38 -12.52 18.79
N GLY A 143 1.36 -11.76 19.27
CA GLY A 143 1.35 -11.21 20.64
C GLY A 143 2.51 -10.24 20.78
N GLY A 144 2.56 -9.54 21.89
CA GLY A 144 3.61 -8.58 22.16
C GLY A 144 4.99 -9.19 22.09
N ALA A 145 5.84 -8.67 21.21
CA ALA A 145 7.17 -9.20 20.96
C ALA A 145 8.27 -8.11 20.99
N SER A 146 7.91 -6.87 21.35
CA SER A 146 8.86 -5.77 21.37
C SER A 146 10.01 -5.97 22.36
N ALA A 147 9.79 -6.65 23.47
CA ALA A 147 10.83 -6.96 24.45
C ALA A 147 11.93 -7.87 23.85
N SER A 148 11.54 -8.85 23.00
CA SER A 148 12.49 -9.79 22.37
C SER A 148 13.07 -9.26 21.06
N TYR A 149 12.26 -8.60 20.21
CA TYR A 149 12.65 -8.23 18.83
C TYR A 149 12.82 -6.73 18.58
N GLY A 150 12.56 -5.91 19.59
CA GLY A 150 12.66 -4.45 19.50
C GLY A 150 11.33 -3.80 19.05
N THR A 151 11.38 -2.51 18.76
CA THR A 151 10.21 -1.69 18.41
C THR A 151 9.48 -2.20 17.18
N ASP A 152 8.24 -1.73 17.00
CA ASP A 152 7.34 -1.99 15.86
C ASP A 152 6.60 -3.34 15.92
N ALA A 153 6.96 -4.22 16.86
CA ALA A 153 6.28 -5.50 17.11
C ALA A 153 5.06 -5.35 18.05
N VAL A 154 4.16 -4.39 17.76
CA VAL A 154 2.97 -4.10 18.58
C VAL A 154 1.87 -5.14 18.34
N ALA A 155 1.50 -5.35 17.09
CA ALA A 155 0.53 -6.40 16.73
C ALA A 155 1.17 -7.79 16.69
N GLY A 156 2.49 -7.85 16.53
CA GLY A 156 3.27 -9.06 16.44
C GLY A 156 4.43 -8.98 15.46
N VAL A 157 4.96 -10.15 15.11
CA VAL A 157 6.10 -10.33 14.21
C VAL A 157 5.74 -11.29 13.11
N VAL A 158 6.15 -11.01 11.89
CA VAL A 158 6.15 -11.94 10.76
C VAL A 158 7.60 -12.21 10.36
N ASN A 159 8.07 -13.42 10.62
CA ASN A 159 9.45 -13.82 10.37
C ASN A 159 9.50 -14.82 9.22
N PHE A 160 10.23 -14.46 8.17
CA PHE A 160 10.47 -15.30 7.00
C PHE A 160 11.75 -16.09 7.22
N LEU A 161 11.65 -17.41 7.14
CA LEU A 161 12.73 -18.33 7.43
C LEU A 161 13.33 -18.86 6.13
N LEU A 162 14.63 -18.70 5.95
CA LEU A 162 15.37 -19.22 4.83
C LEU A 162 16.00 -20.58 5.13
N ASP A 163 16.12 -21.41 4.11
CA ASP A 163 16.91 -22.64 4.17
C ASP A 163 18.41 -22.32 3.93
N THR A 164 19.07 -21.88 4.99
CA THR A 164 20.51 -21.56 4.98
C THR A 164 21.41 -22.78 5.08
N LYS A 165 20.84 -24.00 5.02
CA LYS A 165 21.56 -25.28 4.96
C LYS A 165 21.26 -26.08 3.70
N PHE A 166 20.55 -25.47 2.75
CA PHE A 166 20.17 -26.11 1.50
C PHE A 166 21.38 -26.70 0.75
N THR A 167 21.21 -27.89 0.23
CA THR A 167 22.21 -28.57 -0.63
C THR A 167 21.52 -29.12 -1.88
N GLY A 168 22.21 -29.11 -3.01
CA GLY A 168 21.69 -29.50 -4.32
C GLY A 168 21.23 -28.30 -5.15
N VAL A 169 20.36 -28.54 -6.11
CA VAL A 169 19.77 -27.52 -6.98
C VAL A 169 18.24 -27.66 -6.98
N LYS A 170 17.54 -26.56 -6.86
CA LYS A 170 16.09 -26.48 -6.97
C LYS A 170 15.74 -25.53 -8.11
N LEU A 171 14.89 -25.97 -9.03
CA LEU A 171 14.34 -25.19 -10.12
C LEU A 171 12.82 -25.09 -9.93
N HIS A 172 12.27 -23.92 -10.10
CA HIS A 172 10.83 -23.71 -10.12
C HIS A 172 10.46 -22.87 -11.34
N ALA A 173 9.42 -23.27 -12.04
CA ALA A 173 8.83 -22.52 -13.15
C ALA A 173 7.30 -22.61 -13.06
N GLN A 174 6.62 -21.50 -13.21
CA GLN A 174 5.17 -21.48 -13.30
C GLN A 174 4.66 -20.44 -14.28
N GLY A 175 3.45 -20.67 -14.79
CA GLY A 175 2.74 -19.73 -15.64
C GLY A 175 1.24 -19.85 -15.46
N GLY A 176 0.54 -18.72 -15.53
CA GLY A 176 -0.89 -18.67 -15.31
C GLY A 176 -1.60 -17.58 -16.10
N GLU A 177 -2.90 -17.72 -16.18
CA GLU A 177 -3.80 -16.70 -16.74
C GLU A 177 -5.20 -16.83 -16.14
N THR A 178 -6.01 -15.77 -16.26
CA THR A 178 -7.41 -15.86 -15.83
C THR A 178 -8.26 -16.67 -16.81
N SER A 179 -9.45 -17.09 -16.37
CA SER A 179 -10.43 -17.73 -17.25
C SER A 179 -10.87 -16.83 -18.43
N ARG A 180 -10.54 -15.55 -18.37
CA ARG A 180 -10.81 -14.51 -19.38
C ARG A 180 -9.62 -14.24 -20.29
N ARG A 181 -8.53 -15.03 -20.15
CA ARG A 181 -7.29 -14.97 -20.94
C ARG A 181 -6.51 -13.64 -20.80
N ASP A 182 -6.71 -12.95 -19.68
CA ASP A 182 -5.94 -11.77 -19.29
C ASP A 182 -5.11 -12.05 -18.03
N GLY A 183 -4.42 -11.03 -17.48
CA GLY A 183 -3.64 -11.14 -16.25
C GLY A 183 -2.59 -12.24 -16.27
N LYS A 184 -1.97 -12.48 -17.44
CA LYS A 184 -0.93 -13.51 -17.58
C LYS A 184 0.20 -13.25 -16.63
N ASN A 185 0.63 -14.30 -15.93
CA ASN A 185 1.80 -14.27 -15.08
C ASN A 185 2.80 -15.37 -15.44
N SER A 186 4.03 -15.18 -15.02
CA SER A 186 5.09 -16.18 -15.14
C SER A 186 6.11 -16.00 -14.03
N GLU A 187 6.64 -17.11 -13.55
CA GLU A 187 7.71 -17.14 -12.56
C GLU A 187 8.77 -18.16 -12.95
N LEU A 188 10.02 -17.80 -12.68
CA LEU A 188 11.16 -18.69 -12.80
C LEU A 188 12.07 -18.44 -11.61
N SER A 189 12.45 -19.49 -10.89
CA SER A 189 13.46 -19.37 -9.85
C SER A 189 14.39 -20.56 -9.81
N ILE A 190 15.62 -20.30 -9.33
CA ILE A 190 16.67 -21.28 -9.11
C ILE A 190 17.29 -21.05 -7.74
N ALA A 191 17.49 -22.13 -7.02
CA ALA A 191 18.35 -22.14 -5.83
C ALA A 191 19.42 -23.22 -5.97
N PHE A 192 20.61 -22.95 -5.44
CA PHE A 192 21.69 -23.90 -5.37
C PHE A 192 22.38 -23.84 -4.01
N GLY A 193 22.87 -24.96 -3.53
CA GLY A 193 23.64 -25.06 -2.31
C GLY A 193 24.73 -26.12 -2.44
N HIS A 194 25.96 -25.80 -2.00
CA HIS A 194 27.08 -26.72 -2.06
C HIS A 194 28.01 -26.56 -0.86
N ALA A 195 28.35 -27.69 -0.27
CA ALA A 195 29.35 -27.74 0.81
C ALA A 195 30.74 -28.10 0.21
N PHE A 196 31.69 -27.20 0.36
CA PHE A 196 33.07 -27.39 -0.02
C PHE A 196 33.87 -27.96 1.17
N GLY A 197 33.99 -29.27 1.22
CA GLY A 197 34.50 -29.96 2.39
C GLY A 197 33.59 -29.81 3.61
N GLU A 198 34.22 -29.87 4.81
CA GLU A 198 33.46 -29.80 6.08
C GLU A 198 33.29 -28.36 6.61
N LYS A 199 33.91 -27.37 5.99
CA LYS A 199 34.06 -26.03 6.57
C LYS A 199 33.30 -24.92 5.83
N LEU A 200 33.14 -25.05 4.53
CA LEU A 200 32.56 -23.95 3.72
C LEU A 200 31.26 -24.39 3.07
N ASN A 201 30.17 -23.64 3.36
CA ASN A 201 28.90 -23.81 2.70
C ASN A 201 28.55 -22.54 1.93
N LEU A 202 28.14 -22.71 0.67
CA LEU A 202 27.72 -21.65 -0.23
C LEU A 202 26.31 -21.96 -0.73
N ILE A 203 25.40 -20.99 -0.55
CA ILE A 203 24.01 -21.09 -0.99
C ILE A 203 23.69 -19.83 -1.77
N GLY A 204 22.98 -19.99 -2.89
CA GLY A 204 22.52 -18.87 -3.69
C GLY A 204 21.17 -19.13 -4.31
N SER A 205 20.44 -18.05 -4.61
CA SER A 205 19.23 -18.13 -5.41
C SER A 205 19.04 -16.91 -6.30
N TYR A 206 18.27 -17.12 -7.34
CA TYR A 206 17.74 -16.06 -8.22
C TYR A 206 16.30 -16.38 -8.56
N GLY A 207 15.44 -15.39 -8.50
CA GLY A 207 14.03 -15.48 -8.86
C GLY A 207 13.58 -14.30 -9.72
N GLN A 208 12.66 -14.57 -10.62
CA GLN A 208 12.00 -13.56 -11.46
C GLN A 208 10.51 -13.89 -11.58
N PHE A 209 9.67 -12.88 -11.38
CA PHE A 209 8.22 -12.96 -11.58
C PHE A 209 7.76 -11.80 -12.46
N ASN A 210 6.79 -12.05 -13.32
CA ASN A 210 6.15 -11.02 -14.15
C ASN A 210 4.64 -11.26 -14.18
N GLN A 211 3.88 -10.17 -14.11
CA GLN A 211 2.43 -10.17 -14.25
C GLN A 211 1.98 -9.03 -15.14
N ASN A 212 1.10 -9.32 -16.07
CA ASN A 212 0.47 -8.32 -16.92
C ASN A 212 -0.71 -7.67 -16.20
N ALA A 213 -0.92 -6.38 -16.49
CA ALA A 213 -2.10 -5.67 -16.02
C ALA A 213 -3.41 -6.29 -16.52
N ILE A 214 -4.45 -6.12 -15.73
CA ILE A 214 -5.84 -6.39 -16.13
C ILE A 214 -6.53 -5.04 -16.27
N LYS A 215 -6.87 -4.68 -17.50
CA LYS A 215 -7.51 -3.40 -17.84
C LYS A 215 -9.00 -3.43 -17.46
N SER A 216 -9.51 -2.35 -16.86
CA SER A 216 -10.90 -2.29 -16.42
C SER A 216 -11.90 -2.22 -17.58
N PHE A 217 -11.59 -1.50 -18.65
CA PHE A 217 -12.48 -1.33 -19.79
C PHE A 217 -12.80 -2.65 -20.52
N GLU A 218 -11.78 -3.45 -20.78
CA GLU A 218 -11.95 -4.80 -21.31
C GLU A 218 -12.66 -5.71 -20.30
N SER A 219 -12.49 -5.42 -19.01
CA SER A 219 -13.06 -6.20 -17.92
C SER A 219 -14.54 -5.92 -17.66
N LEU A 220 -15.03 -4.70 -17.92
CA LEU A 220 -16.47 -4.37 -17.72
C LEU A 220 -17.40 -5.31 -18.47
N ARG A 221 -16.99 -5.75 -19.66
CA ARG A 221 -17.78 -6.70 -20.46
C ARG A 221 -17.72 -8.13 -19.91
N ASP A 222 -16.57 -8.51 -19.38
CA ASP A 222 -16.26 -9.88 -18.97
C ASP A 222 -16.29 -10.06 -17.44
N ARG A 223 -16.34 -8.94 -16.69
CA ARG A 223 -16.47 -8.88 -15.22
C ARG A 223 -17.65 -7.98 -14.83
N PRO A 224 -18.89 -8.50 -14.86
CA PRO A 224 -20.11 -7.69 -14.64
C PRO A 224 -20.19 -7.03 -13.26
N TRP A 225 -19.37 -7.47 -12.29
CA TRP A 225 -19.28 -6.82 -10.97
C TRP A 225 -18.58 -5.47 -11.00
N PHE A 226 -17.85 -5.15 -12.08
CA PHE A 226 -17.34 -3.80 -12.34
C PHE A 226 -18.46 -2.89 -12.87
N SER A 227 -19.38 -2.52 -12.02
CA SER A 227 -20.58 -1.75 -12.38
C SER A 227 -20.46 -0.25 -12.09
N GLN A 228 -19.27 0.20 -11.63
CA GLN A 228 -19.01 1.57 -11.20
C GLN A 228 -20.07 2.08 -10.21
N ALA A 229 -20.41 1.24 -9.25
CA ALA A 229 -21.29 1.61 -8.17
C ALA A 229 -20.62 2.65 -7.27
N SER A 230 -21.36 3.66 -6.88
CA SER A 230 -20.88 4.71 -6.02
C SER A 230 -21.90 5.07 -4.95
N ARG A 231 -21.38 5.44 -3.80
CA ARG A 231 -22.15 5.99 -2.69
C ARG A 231 -22.26 7.50 -2.86
N LEU A 232 -23.46 8.00 -2.97
CA LEU A 232 -23.76 9.38 -3.33
C LEU A 232 -24.64 10.04 -2.27
N SER A 233 -24.47 11.35 -2.06
CA SER A 233 -25.44 12.15 -1.32
C SER A 233 -26.77 12.21 -2.07
N ASN A 234 -27.87 12.07 -1.36
CA ASN A 234 -29.21 12.08 -1.93
C ASN A 234 -29.73 13.50 -2.08
N SER A 235 -30.16 13.87 -3.27
CA SER A 235 -30.80 15.17 -3.53
C SER A 235 -32.27 15.22 -3.11
N ASN A 236 -32.89 14.08 -2.84
CA ASN A 236 -34.26 14.03 -2.34
C ASN A 236 -34.27 14.27 -0.81
N PRO A 237 -34.76 15.41 -0.30
CA PRO A 237 -34.74 15.70 1.13
C PRO A 237 -35.64 14.79 1.96
N ALA A 238 -36.56 14.03 1.35
CA ALA A 238 -37.42 13.06 2.02
C ALA A 238 -36.78 11.66 2.12
N GLY A 239 -35.72 11.40 1.37
CA GLY A 239 -34.99 10.12 1.36
C GLY A 239 -33.78 10.10 2.29
N PRO A 240 -33.06 8.96 2.36
CA PRO A 240 -31.84 8.84 3.16
C PRO A 240 -30.77 9.84 2.70
N ALA A 241 -29.84 10.20 3.58
CA ALA A 241 -28.77 11.13 3.24
C ALA A 241 -27.84 10.62 2.13
N GLU A 242 -27.63 9.30 2.07
CA GLU A 242 -26.80 8.65 1.06
C GLU A 242 -27.56 7.53 0.34
N ILE A 243 -27.26 7.42 -0.95
CA ILE A 243 -27.85 6.42 -1.85
C ILE A 243 -26.71 5.71 -2.62
N ILE A 244 -26.99 4.50 -3.09
CA ILE A 244 -26.06 3.74 -3.94
C ILE A 244 -26.61 3.73 -5.37
N ARG A 245 -25.77 4.07 -6.32
CA ARG A 245 -26.14 4.06 -7.75
C ARG A 245 -25.04 3.41 -8.57
N LEU A 246 -25.47 2.65 -9.58
CA LEU A 246 -24.60 2.05 -10.57
C LEU A 246 -24.32 3.05 -11.71
N TYR A 247 -23.20 2.87 -12.39
CA TYR A 247 -22.80 3.68 -13.55
C TYR A 247 -22.81 5.18 -13.30
N VAL A 248 -22.20 5.58 -12.19
CA VAL A 248 -22.14 6.98 -11.81
C VAL A 248 -21.01 7.69 -12.56
N SER A 249 -21.34 8.77 -13.24
CA SER A 249 -20.37 9.61 -13.92
C SER A 249 -20.48 11.07 -13.51
N PRO A 250 -19.38 11.81 -13.49
CA PRO A 250 -19.38 13.25 -13.28
C PRO A 250 -20.20 13.99 -14.35
N THR A 251 -20.69 15.18 -14.01
CA THR A 251 -21.43 16.06 -14.92
C THR A 251 -20.65 17.31 -15.32
N ASP A 252 -19.48 17.50 -14.73
CA ASP A 252 -18.59 18.64 -14.97
C ASP A 252 -17.42 18.31 -15.89
N TYR A 253 -17.37 17.10 -16.43
CA TYR A 253 -16.49 16.73 -17.54
C TYR A 253 -17.06 15.54 -18.33
N THR A 254 -16.65 15.44 -19.58
CA THR A 254 -16.96 14.33 -20.50
C THR A 254 -15.74 14.03 -21.35
N ASN A 255 -15.70 12.89 -22.04
CA ASN A 255 -14.62 12.56 -22.97
C ASN A 255 -14.53 13.53 -24.16
N THR A 256 -15.62 14.18 -24.47
CA THR A 256 -15.74 15.09 -25.63
C THR A 256 -15.68 16.56 -25.24
N GLY A 257 -15.67 16.84 -23.91
CA GLY A 257 -15.61 18.18 -23.36
C GLY A 257 -16.99 18.81 -23.14
N VAL A 258 -17.16 19.48 -22.01
CA VAL A 258 -18.39 20.13 -21.59
C VAL A 258 -18.14 21.51 -21.00
N ILE A 259 -19.04 22.44 -21.25
CA ILE A 259 -19.01 23.74 -20.59
C ILE A 259 -19.52 23.62 -19.17
N VAL A 260 -18.74 24.10 -18.21
CA VAL A 260 -19.09 24.09 -16.78
C VAL A 260 -19.10 25.50 -16.25
N GLU A 261 -20.32 26.03 -16.10
CA GLU A 261 -20.55 27.38 -15.58
C GLU A 261 -21.42 27.31 -14.33
N ALA A 262 -20.91 27.88 -13.24
CA ALA A 262 -21.70 28.06 -12.04
C ALA A 262 -22.44 29.40 -12.11
N PRO A 263 -23.72 29.47 -11.68
CA PRO A 263 -24.40 30.73 -11.55
C PRO A 263 -23.69 31.63 -10.51
N LEU A 264 -23.61 32.91 -10.81
CA LEU A 264 -23.11 33.89 -9.83
C LEU A 264 -24.04 33.92 -8.61
N ALA A 265 -23.46 34.10 -7.42
CA ALA A 265 -24.23 34.23 -6.19
C ALA A 265 -25.25 35.37 -6.31
N ALA A 266 -26.43 35.19 -5.72
CA ALA A 266 -27.49 36.19 -5.78
C ALA A 266 -27.06 37.57 -5.24
N THR A 267 -26.06 37.59 -4.35
CA THR A 267 -25.45 38.82 -3.82
C THR A 267 -24.51 39.51 -4.82
N ASN A 268 -24.18 38.86 -5.93
CA ASN A 268 -23.34 39.46 -6.97
C ASN A 268 -24.18 40.39 -7.83
N PRO A 269 -23.84 41.68 -7.98
CA PRO A 269 -24.64 42.68 -8.73
C PRO A 269 -24.80 42.30 -10.20
N LEU A 270 -23.95 41.47 -10.75
CA LEU A 270 -24.01 41.00 -12.14
C LEU A 270 -24.82 39.71 -12.33
N ALA A 271 -25.30 39.10 -11.26
CA ALA A 271 -26.03 37.83 -11.31
C ALA A 271 -27.29 37.92 -12.19
N ALA A 272 -28.06 38.99 -12.07
CA ALA A 272 -29.30 39.19 -12.83
C ALA A 272 -29.08 39.25 -14.36
N THR A 273 -27.93 39.76 -14.80
CA THR A 273 -27.61 39.91 -16.23
C THR A 273 -26.79 38.75 -16.82
N GLN A 274 -25.94 38.15 -16.03
CA GLN A 274 -25.02 37.10 -16.51
C GLN A 274 -25.59 35.68 -16.31
N ASN A 275 -26.29 35.41 -15.22
CA ASN A 275 -26.80 34.06 -14.96
C ASN A 275 -27.71 33.50 -16.09
N PRO A 276 -28.58 34.27 -16.75
CA PRO A 276 -29.34 33.78 -17.89
C PRO A 276 -28.44 33.32 -19.07
N ILE A 277 -27.31 33.99 -19.28
CA ILE A 277 -26.33 33.66 -20.34
C ILE A 277 -25.54 32.42 -19.93
N LEU A 278 -25.02 32.40 -18.69
CA LEU A 278 -24.30 31.28 -18.13
C LEU A 278 -25.17 30.01 -18.12
N ALA A 279 -26.48 30.13 -17.86
CA ALA A 279 -27.41 29.02 -17.91
C ALA A 279 -27.59 28.44 -19.34
N GLN A 280 -27.45 29.27 -20.37
CA GLN A 280 -27.46 28.78 -21.76
C GLN A 280 -26.19 28.01 -22.11
N LEU A 281 -25.06 28.39 -21.56
CA LEU A 281 -23.78 27.74 -21.80
C LEU A 281 -23.57 26.46 -20.94
N ASN A 282 -24.01 26.49 -19.71
CA ASN A 282 -23.77 25.41 -18.76
C ASN A 282 -24.27 24.07 -19.28
N ARG A 283 -23.42 23.03 -19.25
CA ARG A 283 -23.67 21.66 -19.68
C ARG A 283 -23.84 21.49 -21.19
N LEU A 284 -23.35 22.41 -22.00
CA LEU A 284 -23.17 22.16 -23.43
C LEU A 284 -21.97 21.24 -23.61
N GLU A 285 -22.22 20.05 -24.09
CA GLU A 285 -21.20 19.06 -24.49
C GLU A 285 -20.89 19.24 -25.95
N PHE A 286 -19.60 19.10 -26.29
CA PHE A 286 -19.12 19.14 -27.67
C PHE A 286 -19.05 17.71 -28.22
N LEU A 287 -19.61 17.50 -29.40
CA LEU A 287 -19.60 16.18 -30.04
C LEU A 287 -18.45 16.07 -31.06
N PRO A 288 -17.99 14.86 -31.40
CA PRO A 288 -16.91 14.67 -32.37
C PRO A 288 -17.19 15.22 -33.76
N ASP A 289 -18.46 15.34 -34.12
CA ASP A 289 -18.91 15.94 -35.39
C ASP A 289 -18.88 17.48 -35.40
N GLY A 290 -18.43 18.10 -34.31
CA GLY A 290 -18.36 19.57 -34.16
C GLY A 290 -19.69 20.22 -33.72
N THR A 291 -20.75 19.44 -33.52
CA THR A 291 -22.02 19.94 -32.96
C THR A 291 -21.99 20.00 -31.44
N THR A 292 -23.00 20.63 -30.85
CA THR A 292 -23.15 20.68 -29.39
C THR A 292 -24.50 20.11 -28.98
N ARG A 293 -24.54 19.39 -27.86
CA ARG A 293 -25.77 18.96 -27.21
C ARG A 293 -25.78 19.37 -25.75
N ARG A 294 -26.96 19.53 -25.17
CA ARG A 294 -27.08 19.73 -23.73
C ARG A 294 -27.07 18.36 -23.03
N LEU A 295 -26.16 18.18 -22.06
CA LEU A 295 -26.17 16.97 -21.25
C LEU A 295 -27.50 16.83 -20.51
N PRO A 296 -28.18 15.68 -20.61
CA PRO A 296 -29.41 15.44 -19.87
C PRO A 296 -29.13 15.41 -18.37
N PHE A 297 -30.08 15.93 -17.58
CA PHE A 297 -30.02 15.85 -16.11
C PHE A 297 -31.02 14.80 -15.65
N SER A 298 -30.53 13.74 -15.04
CA SER A 298 -31.40 12.65 -14.56
C SER A 298 -32.06 12.97 -13.19
N GLY A 299 -31.78 14.10 -12.59
CA GLY A 299 -32.40 14.53 -11.33
C GLY A 299 -32.01 13.73 -10.08
N VAL A 300 -31.15 12.74 -10.20
CA VAL A 300 -30.74 11.87 -9.10
C VAL A 300 -29.29 12.19 -8.70
N GLY A 301 -29.12 12.73 -7.48
CA GLY A 301 -27.83 12.94 -6.87
C GLY A 301 -27.23 14.32 -7.14
N ASN A 302 -27.63 15.34 -6.37
CA ASN A 302 -26.77 16.50 -6.15
C ASN A 302 -25.77 16.13 -5.07
N LEU A 303 -24.50 16.21 -5.37
CA LEU A 303 -23.46 15.78 -4.47
C LEU A 303 -22.89 16.95 -3.69
N ASN A 304 -22.68 16.73 -2.42
CA ASN A 304 -21.89 17.61 -1.59
C ASN A 304 -20.46 17.72 -2.12
N ALA A 305 -20.01 18.95 -2.21
CA ALA A 305 -18.63 19.46 -2.12
C ALA A 305 -17.51 18.81 -2.95
N GLY A 306 -17.72 17.76 -3.70
CA GLY A 306 -16.60 17.10 -4.40
C GLY A 306 -16.91 16.50 -5.77
N CYS A 307 -18.13 16.08 -6.01
CA CYS A 307 -18.53 15.50 -7.29
C CYS A 307 -19.94 15.95 -7.68
N LYS A 308 -20.06 16.60 -8.82
CA LYS A 308 -21.34 16.79 -9.49
C LYS A 308 -21.57 15.56 -10.37
N CYS A 309 -22.18 14.51 -9.82
CA CYS A 309 -22.29 13.24 -10.49
C CYS A 309 -23.75 12.85 -10.72
N GLN A 310 -23.99 11.99 -11.70
CA GLN A 310 -25.29 11.39 -11.99
C GLN A 310 -25.14 9.96 -12.46
N ALA A 311 -26.14 9.13 -12.19
CA ALA A 311 -26.27 7.84 -12.84
C ALA A 311 -26.64 8.04 -14.32
N ARG A 312 -25.95 7.37 -15.24
CA ARG A 312 -26.23 7.40 -16.67
C ARG A 312 -26.48 5.99 -17.19
N PRO A 313 -27.25 5.82 -18.27
CA PRO A 313 -27.26 4.55 -18.97
C PRO A 313 -25.85 4.16 -19.43
N PHE A 314 -25.53 2.89 -19.37
CA PHE A 314 -24.22 2.34 -19.75
C PHE A 314 -23.70 2.83 -21.12
N GLN A 315 -24.63 3.06 -22.07
CA GLN A 315 -24.30 3.52 -23.42
C GLN A 315 -23.83 4.98 -23.51
N ASP A 316 -24.18 5.81 -22.49
CA ASP A 316 -23.79 7.22 -22.43
C ASP A 316 -22.57 7.45 -21.50
N TYR A 317 -21.96 6.37 -21.06
CA TYR A 317 -20.89 6.36 -20.12
C TYR A 317 -19.55 6.59 -20.83
N GLY A 318 -19.21 7.84 -21.05
CA GLY A 318 -18.01 8.23 -21.77
C GLY A 318 -16.77 8.44 -20.88
N VAL A 319 -16.89 8.16 -19.58
CA VAL A 319 -15.78 8.38 -18.60
C VAL A 319 -15.37 7.05 -18.00
N GLU A 320 -15.29 6.05 -18.85
CA GLU A 320 -15.03 4.73 -18.35
C GLU A 320 -13.61 4.50 -17.97
N GLY A 321 -13.54 4.02 -16.82
CA GLY A 321 -12.71 3.04 -16.24
C GLY A 321 -11.39 2.75 -16.94
N ASP A 322 -10.54 3.78 -17.06
CA ASP A 322 -9.18 3.60 -17.51
C ASP A 322 -8.25 3.13 -16.37
N THR A 323 -8.83 2.80 -15.21
CA THR A 323 -8.09 2.20 -14.11
C THR A 323 -7.83 0.72 -14.39
N GLU A 324 -6.79 0.18 -13.85
CA GLU A 324 -6.49 -1.24 -13.92
C GLU A 324 -7.17 -1.97 -12.76
N VAL A 325 -7.76 -3.14 -13.03
CA VAL A 325 -8.28 -4.07 -12.01
C VAL A 325 -7.14 -4.64 -11.19
N ALA A 326 -6.04 -4.95 -11.90
CA ALA A 326 -4.77 -5.33 -11.33
C ALA A 326 -3.65 -4.69 -12.14
N ASN A 327 -2.68 -4.11 -11.45
CA ASN A 327 -1.53 -3.46 -12.04
C ASN A 327 -0.57 -4.48 -12.66
N SER A 328 0.20 -4.05 -13.67
CA SER A 328 1.33 -4.85 -14.09
C SER A 328 2.44 -4.76 -13.04
N SER A 329 3.04 -5.91 -12.73
CA SER A 329 4.14 -5.98 -11.79
C SER A 329 5.23 -6.93 -12.27
N SER A 330 6.46 -6.62 -11.89
CA SER A 330 7.60 -7.54 -12.03
C SER A 330 8.46 -7.48 -10.79
N ARG A 331 9.07 -8.61 -10.46
CA ARG A 331 10.05 -8.69 -9.38
C ARG A 331 11.26 -9.49 -9.83
N GLU A 332 12.40 -9.13 -9.30
CA GLU A 332 13.66 -9.88 -9.41
C GLU A 332 14.26 -9.94 -8.00
N ASN A 333 14.72 -11.09 -7.59
CA ASN A 333 15.46 -11.24 -6.35
C ASN A 333 16.72 -12.10 -6.57
N ALA A 334 17.75 -11.80 -5.81
CA ALA A 334 18.97 -12.60 -5.77
C ALA A 334 19.47 -12.66 -4.33
N PHE A 335 19.96 -13.81 -3.95
CA PHE A 335 20.47 -14.07 -2.61
C PHE A 335 21.73 -14.88 -2.66
N LEU A 336 22.65 -14.57 -1.76
CA LEU A 336 23.90 -15.31 -1.56
C LEU A 336 24.18 -15.43 -0.06
N HIS A 337 24.44 -16.64 0.41
CA HIS A 337 24.85 -16.90 1.78
C HIS A 337 26.09 -17.78 1.77
N LEU A 338 27.08 -17.38 2.55
CA LEU A 338 28.32 -18.07 2.74
C LEU A 338 28.53 -18.30 4.23
N ASN A 339 28.75 -19.55 4.62
CA ASN A 339 29.11 -19.92 5.99
C ASN A 339 30.46 -20.62 6.00
N TYR A 340 31.37 -20.18 6.87
CA TYR A 340 32.67 -20.79 7.06
C TYR A 340 32.88 -21.20 8.52
N ASP A 341 32.93 -22.50 8.77
CA ASP A 341 33.20 -23.05 10.09
C ASP A 341 34.73 -23.08 10.32
N PHE A 342 35.20 -22.05 11.05
CA PHE A 342 36.60 -21.90 11.37
C PHE A 342 37.09 -23.09 12.23
N ASN A 343 36.26 -23.43 13.24
CA ASN A 343 36.40 -24.62 14.08
C ASN A 343 35.01 -24.93 14.69
N ASP A 344 34.93 -25.98 15.55
CA ASP A 344 33.67 -26.41 16.19
C ASP A 344 33.02 -25.36 17.07
N SER A 345 33.77 -24.34 17.45
CA SER A 345 33.33 -23.28 18.35
C SER A 345 33.06 -21.92 17.67
N LEU A 346 33.51 -21.73 16.43
CA LEU A 346 33.42 -20.44 15.72
C LEU A 346 33.06 -20.64 14.26
N SER A 347 31.95 -20.07 13.84
CA SER A 347 31.55 -19.93 12.45
C SER A 347 31.49 -18.47 12.05
N LEU A 348 31.89 -18.15 10.85
CA LEU A 348 31.75 -16.83 10.21
C LEU A 348 30.76 -16.96 9.08
N TYR A 349 29.90 -15.95 8.91
CA TYR A 349 28.96 -15.93 7.79
C TYR A 349 28.90 -14.58 7.11
N GLY A 350 28.61 -14.64 5.81
CA GLY A 350 28.31 -13.48 4.99
C GLY A 350 27.02 -13.70 4.22
N GLN A 351 26.20 -12.68 4.09
CA GLN A 351 24.92 -12.75 3.36
C GLN A 351 24.74 -11.49 2.52
N GLY A 352 24.36 -11.67 1.28
CA GLY A 352 23.98 -10.60 0.36
C GLY A 352 22.58 -10.85 -0.20
N MET A 353 21.76 -9.83 -0.27
CA MET A 353 20.41 -9.88 -0.85
C MET A 353 20.17 -8.66 -1.73
N TYR A 354 19.67 -8.91 -2.92
CA TYR A 354 19.17 -7.90 -3.84
C TYR A 354 17.71 -8.22 -4.17
N GLY A 355 16.85 -7.22 -4.09
CA GLY A 355 15.46 -7.28 -4.53
C GLY A 355 15.10 -6.08 -5.39
N ASN A 356 14.36 -6.30 -6.44
CA ASN A 356 13.82 -5.26 -7.30
C ASN A 356 12.34 -5.56 -7.58
N THR A 357 11.46 -4.65 -7.23
CA THR A 357 10.05 -4.71 -7.60
C THR A 357 9.72 -3.50 -8.46
N ARG A 358 9.06 -3.74 -9.58
CA ARG A 358 8.59 -2.71 -10.48
C ARG A 358 7.10 -2.88 -10.74
N THR A 359 6.33 -1.85 -10.45
CA THR A 359 4.90 -1.80 -10.70
C THR A 359 4.60 -0.67 -11.65
N SER A 360 3.72 -0.91 -12.59
CA SER A 360 3.19 0.14 -13.46
C SER A 360 1.71 0.24 -13.26
N ASP A 361 1.30 1.37 -12.72
CA ASP A 361 -0.08 1.72 -12.42
C ASP A 361 -0.56 2.73 -13.47
N ARG A 362 -1.66 2.42 -14.13
CA ARG A 362 -2.31 3.37 -15.03
C ARG A 362 -2.92 4.47 -14.18
N ARG A 363 -2.43 5.69 -14.34
CA ARG A 363 -3.00 6.84 -13.64
C ARG A 363 -4.43 7.05 -14.07
N GLU A 364 -5.23 7.55 -13.15
CA GLU A 364 -6.54 8.08 -13.52
C GLU A 364 -6.38 9.03 -14.70
N SER A 365 -7.27 8.90 -15.66
CA SER A 365 -7.35 9.81 -16.79
C SER A 365 -7.38 11.25 -16.31
N VAL A 366 -6.66 12.10 -16.96
CA VAL A 366 -6.58 13.49 -16.57
C VAL A 366 -7.91 14.16 -16.84
N ALA A 367 -8.66 14.43 -15.79
CA ALA A 367 -9.81 15.31 -15.87
C ALA A 367 -9.34 16.76 -15.77
N LEU A 368 -9.35 17.48 -16.86
CA LEU A 368 -9.22 18.92 -16.83
C LEU A 368 -10.55 19.51 -16.36
N LEU A 369 -10.66 19.68 -15.04
CA LEU A 369 -11.89 20.09 -14.38
C LEU A 369 -12.05 21.60 -14.39
N SER A 370 -13.31 22.04 -14.39
CA SER A 370 -13.66 23.41 -14.07
C SER A 370 -13.16 23.85 -12.68
N THR A 371 -12.95 22.90 -11.75
CA THR A 371 -12.35 23.18 -10.43
C THR A 371 -10.91 23.67 -10.55
N TRP A 372 -10.23 23.38 -11.67
CA TRP A 372 -8.92 23.94 -12.00
C TRP A 372 -9.03 25.25 -12.78
N GLU A 373 -10.26 25.74 -12.99
CA GLU A 373 -10.56 26.98 -13.67
C GLU A 373 -9.98 27.07 -15.09
N ALA A 374 -9.96 25.95 -15.84
CA ALA A 374 -9.58 25.98 -17.24
C ALA A 374 -10.55 26.88 -18.00
N ARG A 375 -10.06 27.99 -18.48
CA ARG A 375 -10.85 29.00 -19.20
C ARG A 375 -10.57 28.94 -20.68
N ILE A 376 -11.64 28.82 -21.46
CA ILE A 376 -11.58 28.93 -22.92
C ILE A 376 -12.19 30.28 -23.31
N TYR A 377 -11.42 31.11 -24.01
CA TYR A 377 -11.86 32.44 -24.42
C TYR A 377 -12.64 32.41 -25.72
N SER A 378 -13.57 33.34 -25.91
CA SER A 378 -14.45 33.36 -27.08
C SER A 378 -13.73 33.56 -28.43
N ASP A 379 -12.53 34.10 -28.43
CA ASP A 379 -11.67 34.27 -29.61
C ASP A 379 -10.82 33.04 -29.95
N ASN A 380 -10.90 31.97 -29.14
CA ASN A 380 -10.25 30.71 -29.46
C ASN A 380 -10.85 30.12 -30.74
N VAL A 381 -9.98 29.71 -31.67
CA VAL A 381 -10.37 29.31 -33.04
C VAL A 381 -11.27 28.06 -33.05
N TYR A 382 -11.10 27.20 -32.07
CA TYR A 382 -11.83 25.93 -31.96
C TYR A 382 -13.25 26.08 -31.36
N VAL A 383 -13.59 27.25 -30.80
CA VAL A 383 -14.92 27.48 -30.22
C VAL A 383 -15.96 27.56 -31.35
N PRO A 384 -17.01 26.69 -31.32
CA PRO A 384 -18.07 26.75 -32.34
C PRO A 384 -18.78 28.10 -32.40
N ALA A 385 -19.21 28.49 -33.59
CA ALA A 385 -19.81 29.82 -33.84
C ALA A 385 -21.04 30.13 -32.99
N ASN A 386 -21.90 29.13 -32.72
CA ASN A 386 -23.06 29.25 -31.88
C ASN A 386 -22.68 29.49 -30.41
N VAL A 387 -21.66 28.82 -29.87
CA VAL A 387 -21.14 29.03 -28.51
C VAL A 387 -20.47 30.40 -28.42
N ARG A 388 -19.63 30.75 -29.41
CA ARG A 388 -18.96 32.05 -29.49
C ARG A 388 -19.96 33.20 -29.48
N ALA A 389 -21.06 33.07 -30.22
CA ALA A 389 -22.12 34.08 -30.26
C ALA A 389 -22.71 34.34 -28.86
N ILE A 390 -22.98 33.26 -28.09
CA ILE A 390 -23.52 33.39 -26.73
C ILE A 390 -22.46 34.03 -25.80
N VAL A 391 -21.23 33.54 -25.80
CA VAL A 391 -20.14 34.05 -24.94
C VAL A 391 -19.86 35.54 -25.21
N ASN A 392 -19.97 35.96 -26.46
CA ASN A 392 -19.73 37.35 -26.85
C ASN A 392 -20.81 38.34 -26.35
N THR A 393 -21.95 37.83 -25.87
CA THR A 393 -22.96 38.65 -25.17
C THR A 393 -22.55 39.02 -23.74
N LEU A 394 -21.57 38.30 -23.16
CA LEU A 394 -20.99 38.65 -21.88
C LEU A 394 -20.12 39.92 -21.95
N PRO A 395 -19.92 40.61 -20.84
CA PRO A 395 -18.95 41.72 -20.77
C PRO A 395 -17.56 41.29 -21.25
N ALA A 396 -16.81 42.21 -21.82
CA ALA A 396 -15.50 41.92 -22.44
C ALA A 396 -14.53 41.18 -21.54
N ASN A 397 -14.51 41.51 -20.24
CA ASN A 397 -13.69 40.84 -19.21
C ASN A 397 -14.20 39.45 -18.80
N ARG A 398 -15.34 38.96 -19.32
CA ARG A 398 -15.99 37.69 -18.99
C ARG A 398 -16.25 36.84 -20.23
N ARG A 399 -15.68 37.18 -21.40
CA ARG A 399 -15.84 36.44 -22.67
C ARG A 399 -15.04 35.14 -22.70
N TYR A 400 -15.28 34.32 -21.69
CA TYR A 400 -14.72 33.00 -21.57
C TYR A 400 -15.72 32.07 -20.87
N PHE A 401 -15.47 30.79 -20.90
CA PHE A 401 -16.23 29.79 -20.16
C PHE A 401 -15.29 28.76 -19.53
N GLY A 402 -15.74 28.16 -18.43
CA GLY A 402 -15.11 27.02 -17.81
C GLY A 402 -15.30 25.79 -18.66
N PHE A 403 -14.27 24.97 -18.78
CA PHE A 403 -14.26 23.78 -19.63
C PHE A 403 -13.83 22.55 -18.84
N GLY A 404 -14.62 21.49 -18.92
CA GLY A 404 -14.34 20.19 -18.32
C GLY A 404 -14.22 19.12 -19.40
N VAL A 405 -13.06 18.49 -19.48
CA VAL A 405 -12.81 17.36 -20.37
C VAL A 405 -12.06 16.26 -19.63
N PHE A 406 -12.42 15.05 -19.94
CA PHE A 406 -11.74 13.86 -19.49
C PHE A 406 -10.91 13.29 -20.64
N LEU A 407 -9.62 13.15 -20.43
CA LEU A 407 -8.71 12.64 -21.45
C LEU A 407 -8.46 11.15 -21.15
N PRO A 408 -9.15 10.24 -21.86
CA PRO A 408 -9.05 8.82 -21.56
C PRO A 408 -7.66 8.28 -21.85
N ASN A 409 -7.22 7.37 -21.00
CA ASN A 409 -5.99 6.60 -21.19
C ASN A 409 -6.25 5.40 -22.09
N ASN A 410 -6.45 5.60 -23.38
CA ASN A 410 -6.64 4.53 -24.35
C ASN A 410 -5.60 4.64 -25.46
N ASP A 411 -5.52 3.57 -26.28
CA ASP A 411 -4.53 3.47 -27.35
C ASP A 411 -4.81 4.52 -28.48
N ASP A 412 -6.01 5.07 -28.52
CA ASP A 412 -6.41 6.11 -29.49
C ASP A 412 -6.02 7.53 -29.04
N ASN A 413 -5.59 7.70 -27.78
CA ASN A 413 -5.17 8.98 -27.28
C ASN A 413 -3.75 9.32 -27.75
N PRO A 414 -3.55 10.38 -28.58
CA PRO A 414 -2.22 10.75 -29.07
C PRO A 414 -1.25 11.18 -27.96
N MET A 415 -1.74 11.48 -26.77
CA MET A 415 -0.91 11.78 -25.61
C MET A 415 -0.33 10.52 -24.95
N GLY A 416 -0.86 9.32 -25.28
CA GLY A 416 -0.44 8.05 -24.71
C GLY A 416 -1.03 7.78 -23.32
N ASP A 417 -0.76 6.60 -22.82
CA ASP A 417 -1.16 6.16 -21.47
C ASP A 417 -0.37 6.91 -20.40
N SER A 418 -1.05 7.69 -19.57
CA SER A 418 -0.44 8.25 -18.37
C SER A 418 -0.24 7.16 -17.33
N ARG A 419 1.01 6.92 -16.92
CA ARG A 419 1.36 5.85 -15.98
C ARG A 419 2.24 6.35 -14.86
N GLN A 420 2.01 5.83 -13.68
CA GLN A 420 3.01 5.87 -12.61
C GLN A 420 3.74 4.55 -12.57
N VAL A 421 5.04 4.60 -12.77
CA VAL A 421 5.92 3.45 -12.58
C VAL A 421 6.65 3.64 -11.25
N THR A 422 6.52 2.67 -10.37
CA THR A 422 7.30 2.59 -9.14
C THR A 422 8.36 1.52 -9.31
N ASP A 423 9.63 1.89 -9.24
CA ASP A 423 10.79 1.00 -9.33
C ASP A 423 11.50 1.00 -7.98
N ASN A 424 11.44 -0.10 -7.24
CA ASN A 424 11.87 -0.20 -5.86
C ASN A 424 13.01 -1.23 -5.76
N LYS A 425 14.21 -0.79 -5.40
CA LYS A 425 15.45 -1.59 -5.36
C LYS A 425 16.02 -1.63 -3.97
N MET A 426 16.18 -2.82 -3.44
CA MET A 426 16.80 -3.08 -2.15
C MET A 426 18.12 -3.84 -2.30
N LEU A 427 19.11 -3.38 -1.57
CA LEU A 427 20.38 -4.11 -1.36
C LEU A 427 20.60 -4.26 0.13
N SER A 428 20.85 -5.47 0.58
CA SER A 428 21.23 -5.76 1.97
C SER A 428 22.47 -6.63 2.00
N ALA A 429 23.42 -6.30 2.86
CA ALA A 429 24.64 -7.06 3.10
C ALA A 429 24.85 -7.25 4.60
N THR A 430 25.06 -8.48 5.03
CA THR A 430 25.30 -8.84 6.44
C THR A 430 26.58 -9.62 6.55
N ILE A 431 27.37 -9.29 7.55
CA ILE A 431 28.51 -10.09 7.97
C ILE A 431 28.38 -10.38 9.47
N GLY A 432 28.72 -11.59 9.89
CA GLY A 432 28.58 -11.96 11.28
C GLY A 432 29.35 -13.20 11.66
N PHE A 433 29.25 -13.52 12.93
CA PHE A 433 29.87 -14.70 13.50
C PHE A 433 28.93 -15.37 14.49
N LYS A 434 29.05 -16.68 14.63
CA LYS A 434 28.46 -17.49 15.69
C LYS A 434 29.54 -18.21 16.45
N SER A 435 29.46 -18.18 17.77
CA SER A 435 30.40 -18.87 18.63
C SER A 435 29.70 -19.70 19.68
N LYS A 436 30.28 -20.87 20.02
CA LYS A 436 29.85 -21.71 21.13
C LYS A 436 31.04 -21.85 22.09
N PHE A 437 30.79 -21.56 23.35
CA PHE A 437 31.83 -21.69 24.39
C PHE A 437 31.89 -23.13 24.89
N ALA A 438 32.95 -23.85 24.54
CA ALA A 438 33.14 -25.24 24.91
C ALA A 438 33.64 -25.39 26.35
N ASP A 439 34.36 -24.38 26.92
CA ASP A 439 35.07 -24.44 28.16
C ASP A 439 34.85 -23.17 29.01
N GLY A 440 35.28 -23.25 30.27
CA GLY A 440 35.29 -22.11 31.18
C GLY A 440 33.95 -21.81 31.84
N PHE A 441 33.81 -20.62 32.43
CA PHE A 441 32.59 -20.22 33.16
C PHE A 441 31.39 -19.99 32.24
N MET A 442 31.62 -19.81 30.93
CA MET A 442 30.59 -19.70 29.93
C MET A 442 30.34 -21.00 29.12
N GLN A 443 30.81 -22.13 29.60
CA GLN A 443 30.56 -23.41 28.94
C GLN A 443 29.07 -23.63 28.66
N GLY A 444 28.73 -24.00 27.42
CA GLY A 444 27.37 -24.19 26.96
C GLY A 444 26.65 -22.90 26.50
N TRP A 445 27.31 -21.75 26.64
CA TRP A 445 26.80 -20.50 26.08
C TRP A 445 27.10 -20.40 24.60
N SER A 446 26.23 -19.67 23.89
CA SER A 446 26.45 -19.29 22.49
C SER A 446 26.38 -17.77 22.33
N MET A 447 27.09 -17.28 21.34
CA MET A 447 27.14 -15.87 20.98
C MET A 447 26.91 -15.71 19.48
N ASP A 448 26.00 -14.82 19.09
CA ASP A 448 25.78 -14.41 17.70
C ASP A 448 25.96 -12.89 17.60
N GLY A 449 26.83 -12.47 16.69
CA GLY A 449 27.08 -11.06 16.46
C GLY A 449 27.10 -10.75 14.97
N TYR A 450 26.45 -9.63 14.57
CA TYR A 450 26.46 -9.24 13.17
C TYR A 450 26.46 -7.72 12.98
N TYR A 451 26.91 -7.33 11.81
CA TYR A 451 26.70 -6.01 11.24
C TYR A 451 25.99 -6.16 9.89
N GLN A 452 24.95 -5.34 9.71
CA GLN A 452 24.16 -5.32 8.48
C GLN A 452 24.08 -3.89 7.93
N TYR A 453 24.26 -3.78 6.63
CA TYR A 453 24.01 -2.60 5.83
C TYR A 453 22.82 -2.87 4.92
N GLY A 454 21.83 -1.99 4.90
CA GLY A 454 20.70 -2.04 3.99
C GLY A 454 20.52 -0.71 3.28
N LYS A 455 20.21 -0.75 1.99
CA LYS A 455 19.84 0.43 1.21
C LYS A 455 18.62 0.09 0.35
N ASN A 456 17.61 0.93 0.45
CA ASN A 456 16.45 0.89 -0.43
C ASN A 456 16.38 2.18 -1.25
N ARG A 457 16.20 2.03 -2.56
CA ARG A 457 15.96 3.15 -3.48
C ARG A 457 14.63 2.91 -4.18
N GLN A 458 13.72 3.86 -4.04
CA GLN A 458 12.43 3.86 -4.70
C GLN A 458 12.35 5.05 -5.65
N ASP A 459 12.16 4.77 -6.94
CA ASP A 459 11.96 5.78 -7.98
C ASP A 459 10.48 5.78 -8.41
N PHE A 460 9.85 6.95 -8.33
CA PHE A 460 8.50 7.21 -8.81
C PHE A 460 8.59 7.93 -10.15
N ILE A 461 8.15 7.30 -11.21
CA ILE A 461 8.27 7.80 -12.58
C ILE A 461 6.88 8.06 -13.13
N THR A 462 6.54 9.31 -13.42
CA THR A 462 5.28 9.66 -14.10
C THR A 462 5.52 9.71 -15.59
N GLN A 463 5.12 8.67 -16.32
CA GLN A 463 5.23 8.61 -17.78
C GLN A 463 4.00 9.22 -18.45
N ASN A 464 4.19 9.89 -19.58
CA ASN A 464 3.14 10.58 -20.34
C ASN A 464 2.32 11.55 -19.48
N GLY A 465 2.96 12.17 -18.49
CA GLY A 465 2.32 13.17 -17.64
C GLY A 465 2.12 14.50 -18.39
N ILE A 466 1.02 15.19 -18.07
CA ILE A 466 0.73 16.48 -18.68
C ILE A 466 1.62 17.56 -18.08
N ARG A 467 2.24 18.36 -18.94
CA ARG A 467 3.02 19.54 -18.58
C ARG A 467 2.07 20.68 -18.21
N VAL A 468 1.97 20.98 -16.92
CA VAL A 468 1.09 22.04 -16.39
C VAL A 468 1.57 23.45 -16.72
N ASP A 469 2.83 23.60 -17.06
CA ASP A 469 3.42 24.86 -17.56
C ASP A 469 3.14 25.08 -19.05
N ARG A 470 2.96 24.05 -19.86
CA ARG A 470 2.71 24.11 -21.31
C ARG A 470 1.24 24.14 -21.68
N LEU A 471 0.42 23.38 -20.96
CA LEU A 471 -1.00 23.24 -21.27
C LEU A 471 -1.77 24.57 -21.30
N PRO A 472 -1.59 25.54 -20.36
CA PRO A 472 -2.29 26.82 -20.42
C PRO A 472 -1.98 27.63 -21.68
N MET A 473 -0.76 27.50 -22.21
CA MET A 473 -0.34 28.18 -23.45
C MET A 473 -1.02 27.51 -24.66
N ALA A 474 -1.05 26.19 -24.70
CA ALA A 474 -1.65 25.43 -25.79
C ALA A 474 -3.19 25.56 -25.85
N LEU A 475 -3.86 25.78 -24.69
CA LEU A 475 -5.31 26.02 -24.63
C LEU A 475 -5.74 27.34 -25.28
N ASP A 476 -4.87 28.31 -25.36
CA ASP A 476 -5.20 29.65 -25.95
C ASP A 476 -4.82 29.74 -27.43
N ALA A 477 -5.61 29.04 -28.26
CA ALA A 477 -5.45 28.92 -29.69
C ALA A 477 -6.08 30.11 -30.43
N VAL A 478 -5.30 30.80 -31.29
CA VAL A 478 -5.73 31.97 -32.07
C VAL A 478 -5.24 31.88 -33.52
N LEU A 479 -5.74 32.75 -34.40
CA LEU A 479 -5.18 32.91 -35.75
C LEU A 479 -4.03 33.93 -35.69
N ASP A 480 -2.95 33.60 -36.37
CA ASP A 480 -1.90 34.57 -36.69
C ASP A 480 -2.33 35.51 -37.86
N PRO A 481 -1.58 36.58 -38.20
CA PRO A 481 -1.91 37.43 -39.34
C PRO A 481 -1.95 36.72 -40.70
N ASN A 482 -1.36 35.54 -40.81
CA ASN A 482 -1.35 34.74 -42.05
C ASN A 482 -2.53 33.73 -42.07
N GLY A 483 -3.37 33.68 -41.01
CA GLY A 483 -4.48 32.78 -40.90
C GLY A 483 -4.14 31.36 -40.37
N ASN A 484 -2.92 31.18 -39.86
CA ASN A 484 -2.53 29.92 -39.21
C ASN A 484 -3.03 29.85 -37.74
N THR A 485 -3.43 28.68 -37.31
CA THR A 485 -3.77 28.45 -35.89
C THR A 485 -2.49 28.30 -35.09
N VAL A 486 -2.28 29.20 -34.13
CA VAL A 486 -1.09 29.23 -33.25
C VAL A 486 -1.49 29.46 -31.80
N CYS A 487 -0.58 29.17 -30.84
CA CYS A 487 -0.76 29.62 -29.47
C CYS A 487 -0.68 31.15 -29.41
N ARG A 488 -1.50 31.81 -28.61
CA ARG A 488 -1.45 33.26 -28.44
C ARG A 488 -0.05 33.76 -28.04
N VAL A 489 0.60 33.03 -27.13
CA VAL A 489 1.94 33.37 -26.62
C VAL A 489 3.01 33.37 -27.73
N SER A 490 2.81 32.65 -28.83
CA SER A 490 3.76 32.58 -29.98
C SER A 490 3.53 33.63 -31.06
N LEU A 491 2.51 34.50 -30.89
CA LEU A 491 2.33 35.63 -31.82
C LEU A 491 3.54 36.58 -31.77
N ALA A 492 4.01 37.04 -32.89
CA ALA A 492 5.18 37.97 -33.00
C ALA A 492 5.02 39.20 -32.10
N THR A 493 3.80 39.64 -31.83
CA THR A 493 3.48 40.76 -30.91
C THR A 493 3.86 40.44 -29.45
N PHE A 494 3.82 39.18 -29.06
CA PHE A 494 4.12 38.75 -27.69
C PHE A 494 5.46 38.02 -27.58
N ASP A 495 5.90 37.37 -28.64
CA ASP A 495 7.14 36.62 -28.73
C ASP A 495 7.98 37.04 -29.94
N PRO A 496 8.51 38.26 -29.93
CA PRO A 496 9.34 38.75 -31.05
C PRO A 496 10.66 37.99 -31.22
N THR A 497 11.08 37.26 -30.21
CA THR A 497 12.30 36.44 -30.18
C THR A 497 12.08 34.97 -30.54
N GLY A 498 10.82 34.54 -30.63
CA GLY A 498 10.45 33.16 -30.98
C GLY A 498 10.72 32.13 -29.88
N ILE A 499 10.67 32.53 -28.62
CA ILE A 499 10.83 31.65 -27.45
C ILE A 499 9.74 30.55 -27.41
N PHE A 500 8.50 30.92 -27.77
CA PHE A 500 7.35 30.03 -27.77
C PHE A 500 6.95 29.55 -29.17
N LYS A 501 7.84 29.67 -30.17
CA LYS A 501 7.56 29.28 -31.57
C LYS A 501 7.11 27.85 -31.76
N ASP A 502 7.57 26.96 -30.87
CA ASP A 502 7.26 25.53 -30.92
C ASP A 502 5.96 25.18 -30.15
N CYS A 503 5.29 26.17 -29.56
CA CYS A 503 3.99 25.96 -28.93
C CYS A 503 2.95 25.50 -29.96
N ALA A 504 2.37 24.32 -29.73
CA ALA A 504 1.35 23.77 -30.59
C ALA A 504 -0.03 23.86 -29.89
N PRO A 505 -0.99 24.58 -30.51
CA PRO A 505 -2.31 24.75 -29.94
C PRO A 505 -3.08 23.42 -29.88
N ILE A 506 -3.80 23.20 -28.77
CA ILE A 506 -4.54 21.97 -28.53
C ILE A 506 -6.05 22.18 -28.78
N ASN A 507 -6.64 21.27 -29.53
CA ASN A 507 -8.10 21.18 -29.69
C ASN A 507 -8.65 20.07 -28.79
N LEU A 508 -9.38 20.44 -27.72
CA LEU A 508 -10.02 19.52 -26.79
C LEU A 508 -11.52 19.34 -27.06
N PHE A 509 -12.08 20.05 -28.03
CA PHE A 509 -13.49 19.98 -28.37
C PHE A 509 -13.78 18.73 -29.21
N GLY A 510 -14.73 17.90 -28.75
CA GLY A 510 -15.08 16.66 -29.42
C GLY A 510 -14.20 15.46 -29.07
N GLY A 511 -13.26 15.62 -28.13
CA GLY A 511 -12.47 14.52 -27.56
C GLY A 511 -11.07 14.39 -28.11
N VAL A 512 -10.39 13.31 -27.70
CA VAL A 512 -8.95 13.08 -27.97
C VAL A 512 -8.60 12.94 -29.45
N ALA A 513 -9.54 12.50 -30.28
CA ALA A 513 -9.32 12.36 -31.73
C ALA A 513 -9.00 13.69 -32.42
N ASN A 514 -9.36 14.83 -31.83
CA ASN A 514 -9.08 16.16 -32.34
C ASN A 514 -7.75 16.76 -31.86
N ILE A 515 -7.01 16.04 -31.01
CA ILE A 515 -5.69 16.45 -30.54
C ILE A 515 -4.65 16.12 -31.60
N SER A 516 -3.97 17.13 -32.11
CA SER A 516 -2.89 16.90 -33.07
C SER A 516 -1.67 16.22 -32.42
N PRO A 517 -0.93 15.39 -33.14
CA PRO A 517 0.32 14.80 -32.62
C PRO A 517 1.32 15.84 -32.14
N GLN A 518 1.35 17.03 -32.78
CA GLN A 518 2.21 18.14 -32.40
C GLN A 518 1.81 18.75 -31.06
N ALA A 519 0.50 18.96 -30.83
CA ALA A 519 -0.02 19.42 -29.53
C ALA A 519 0.24 18.40 -28.43
N ALA A 520 0.00 17.11 -28.69
CA ALA A 520 0.32 16.04 -27.77
C ALA A 520 1.81 16.02 -27.41
N ALA A 521 2.70 16.11 -28.41
CA ALA A 521 4.15 16.14 -28.17
C ALA A 521 4.60 17.38 -27.37
N TRP A 522 3.90 18.49 -27.51
CA TRP A 522 4.18 19.71 -26.76
C TRP A 522 3.80 19.63 -25.29
N ILE A 523 2.64 19.06 -24.97
CA ILE A 523 2.07 19.07 -23.61
C ILE A 523 2.40 17.83 -22.78
N VAL A 524 2.96 16.77 -23.38
CA VAL A 524 3.24 15.52 -22.70
C VAL A 524 4.72 15.38 -22.39
N ASP A 525 5.03 15.03 -21.16
CA ASP A 525 6.37 14.58 -20.74
C ASP A 525 6.48 13.05 -20.97
N LYS A 526 7.13 12.66 -22.08
CA LYS A 526 7.32 11.25 -22.44
C LYS A 526 8.42 10.57 -21.65
N ASP A 527 9.45 11.30 -21.25
CA ASP A 527 10.62 10.74 -20.57
C ASP A 527 10.34 10.50 -19.09
N GLY A 528 9.36 11.18 -18.58
CA GLY A 528 8.86 11.01 -17.23
C GLY A 528 9.74 11.69 -16.17
N LYS A 529 9.09 12.39 -15.26
CA LYS A 529 9.76 13.00 -14.11
C LYS A 529 9.97 11.97 -13.03
N ILE A 530 11.18 11.91 -12.47
CA ILE A 530 11.58 10.92 -11.46
C ILE A 530 11.62 11.58 -10.09
N GLY A 531 10.72 11.13 -9.21
CA GLY A 531 10.86 11.36 -7.79
C GLY A 531 11.63 10.20 -7.16
N ARG A 532 12.65 10.49 -6.35
CA ARG A 532 13.53 9.47 -5.74
C ARG A 532 13.47 9.53 -4.24
N GLN A 533 13.34 8.35 -3.63
CA GLN A 533 13.45 8.15 -2.19
C GLN A 533 14.54 7.13 -1.91
N ASN A 534 15.52 7.50 -1.09
CA ASN A 534 16.56 6.59 -0.60
C ASN A 534 16.39 6.40 0.90
N ILE A 535 16.42 5.16 1.36
CA ILE A 535 16.49 4.83 2.78
C ILE A 535 17.74 3.99 2.99
N THR A 536 18.55 4.38 3.97
CA THR A 536 19.76 3.66 4.34
C THR A 536 19.67 3.22 5.78
N GLN A 537 20.00 1.96 6.06
CA GLN A 537 19.96 1.39 7.39
C GLN A 537 21.28 0.74 7.74
N HIS A 538 21.72 0.95 8.96
CA HIS A 538 22.85 0.26 9.58
C HIS A 538 22.36 -0.42 10.86
N VAL A 539 22.69 -1.68 11.05
CA VAL A 539 22.36 -2.45 12.26
C VAL A 539 23.61 -3.17 12.74
N ALA A 540 23.89 -3.08 14.03
CA ALA A 540 24.84 -3.94 14.70
C ALA A 540 24.16 -4.58 15.91
N GLU A 541 24.24 -5.89 16.05
CA GLU A 541 23.62 -6.62 17.16
C GLU A 541 24.57 -7.69 17.67
N LEU A 542 24.59 -7.87 18.98
CA LEU A 542 25.28 -8.94 19.69
C LEU A 542 24.32 -9.60 20.66
N VAL A 543 24.20 -10.90 20.60
CA VAL A 543 23.34 -11.70 21.47
C VAL A 543 24.16 -12.82 22.11
N LEU A 544 24.01 -12.99 23.39
CA LEU A 544 24.56 -14.09 24.20
C LEU A 544 23.38 -14.89 24.75
N ASN A 545 23.38 -16.20 24.63
CA ASN A 545 22.37 -17.06 25.21
C ASN A 545 23.00 -18.32 25.81
N GLY A 546 22.42 -18.80 26.92
CA GLY A 546 22.92 -19.96 27.61
C GLY A 546 22.20 -20.24 28.92
N GLU A 547 22.63 -21.27 29.63
CA GLU A 547 22.11 -21.62 30.95
C GLU A 547 22.82 -20.78 32.02
N VAL A 548 21.99 -20.15 32.88
CA VAL A 548 22.51 -19.31 33.99
C VAL A 548 22.52 -20.05 35.33
N TRP A 549 21.64 -21.05 35.47
CA TRP A 549 21.54 -21.81 36.72
C TRP A 549 20.86 -23.16 36.46
N LYS A 550 21.30 -24.20 37.20
CA LYS A 550 20.77 -25.57 37.07
C LYS A 550 19.31 -25.71 37.49
N GLY A 551 18.70 -24.67 38.08
CA GLY A 551 17.32 -24.59 38.44
C GLY A 551 16.96 -25.28 39.77
N ILE A 552 15.66 -25.42 39.99
CA ILE A 552 15.03 -25.97 41.21
C ILE A 552 14.53 -27.43 41.07
N GLY A 553 15.08 -28.15 40.08
CA GLY A 553 14.66 -29.53 39.77
C GLY A 553 13.73 -29.66 38.58
N ALA A 554 13.19 -28.57 38.07
CA ALA A 554 12.33 -28.55 36.89
C ALA A 554 13.07 -28.40 35.57
N GLY A 555 14.37 -28.15 35.61
CA GLY A 555 15.26 -27.90 34.48
C GLY A 555 16.12 -26.64 34.70
N PRO A 556 17.11 -26.39 33.81
CA PRO A 556 17.98 -25.23 33.96
C PRO A 556 17.24 -23.92 33.61
N PHE A 557 17.65 -22.84 34.28
CA PHE A 557 17.23 -21.48 33.88
C PHE A 557 18.06 -21.05 32.71
N ALA A 558 17.42 -20.70 31.60
CA ALA A 558 18.08 -20.16 30.42
C ALA A 558 17.93 -18.64 30.33
N ALA A 559 18.94 -17.99 29.82
CA ALA A 559 18.93 -16.56 29.61
C ALA A 559 19.46 -16.17 28.22
N ALA A 560 18.95 -15.07 27.70
CA ALA A 560 19.54 -14.36 26.58
C ALA A 560 19.76 -12.90 26.97
N PHE A 561 20.92 -12.36 26.61
CA PHE A 561 21.27 -10.94 26.77
C PHE A 561 21.77 -10.40 25.45
N GLY A 562 21.43 -9.16 25.14
CA GLY A 562 21.94 -8.56 23.93
C GLY A 562 21.98 -7.06 23.97
N ALA A 563 22.74 -6.53 23.02
CA ALA A 563 22.83 -5.11 22.73
C ALA A 563 22.74 -4.88 21.22
N SER A 564 22.06 -3.82 20.83
CA SER A 564 21.96 -3.46 19.43
C SER A 564 22.09 -1.95 19.22
N TRP A 565 22.54 -1.60 18.04
CA TRP A 565 22.56 -0.25 17.53
C TRP A 565 22.00 -0.25 16.12
N ARG A 566 21.13 0.71 15.83
CA ARG A 566 20.55 0.92 14.51
C ARG A 566 20.53 2.39 14.15
N LYS A 567 20.76 2.68 12.87
CA LYS A 567 20.61 4.01 12.28
C LYS A 567 19.83 3.90 10.99
N ASP A 568 18.80 4.75 10.85
CA ASP A 568 17.98 4.88 9.64
C ASP A 568 18.07 6.32 9.14
N ASP A 569 18.35 6.50 7.86
CA ASP A 569 18.42 7.78 7.18
C ASP A 569 17.51 7.78 5.95
N LEU A 570 16.77 8.88 5.75
CA LEU A 570 15.91 9.15 4.58
C LEU A 570 16.43 10.35 3.81
N ASP A 571 16.50 10.20 2.51
CA ASP A 571 16.75 11.28 1.55
C ASP A 571 15.77 11.14 0.37
N GLN A 572 14.90 12.12 0.22
CA GLN A 572 13.87 12.16 -0.83
C GLN A 572 13.96 13.45 -1.61
N TYR A 573 13.96 13.35 -2.92
CA TYR A 573 14.05 14.49 -3.83
C TYR A 573 13.49 14.18 -5.23
N THR A 574 13.22 15.22 -6.01
CA THR A 574 12.91 15.06 -7.43
C THR A 574 14.20 15.14 -8.24
N VAL A 575 14.43 14.13 -9.08
CA VAL A 575 15.50 14.17 -10.08
C VAL A 575 14.99 14.98 -11.27
N ASP A 576 15.54 16.17 -11.49
CA ASP A 576 15.13 16.98 -12.63
C ASP A 576 15.66 16.39 -13.94
N PRO A 577 14.78 16.08 -14.89
CA PRO A 577 15.22 16.03 -16.28
C PRO A 577 15.60 17.45 -16.70
N SER A 578 16.61 17.61 -17.53
CA SER A 578 16.97 18.87 -18.12
C SER A 578 15.75 19.45 -18.85
N ASP A 579 15.25 20.56 -18.36
CA ASP A 579 14.09 21.20 -18.92
C ASP A 579 14.45 21.96 -20.21
N GLU A 580 13.68 21.69 -21.24
CA GLU A 580 13.86 22.31 -22.56
C GLU A 580 13.30 23.74 -22.67
N PHE A 581 12.78 24.31 -21.57
CA PHE A 581 12.24 25.66 -21.62
C PHE A 581 13.31 26.72 -21.59
N PRO A 582 13.22 27.68 -22.53
CA PRO A 582 14.11 28.84 -22.54
C PRO A 582 13.88 29.69 -21.27
N ALA A 583 14.91 30.45 -20.93
CA ALA A 583 14.82 31.42 -19.87
C ALA A 583 13.81 32.53 -20.23
N LEU A 584 13.08 33.01 -19.19
CA LEU A 584 12.34 34.26 -19.30
C LEU A 584 13.30 35.42 -19.63
N PRO A 585 12.77 36.56 -20.12
CA PRO A 585 13.61 37.74 -20.45
C PRO A 585 14.48 38.25 -19.29
N ASP A 586 14.11 37.93 -18.04
CA ASP A 586 14.88 38.23 -16.83
C ASP A 586 15.95 37.16 -16.49
N GLY A 587 16.11 36.13 -17.32
CA GLY A 587 17.06 35.06 -17.16
C GLY A 587 16.55 33.91 -16.30
N THR A 588 15.33 33.97 -15.81
CA THR A 588 14.73 32.89 -15.00
C THR A 588 14.31 31.74 -15.91
N LEU A 589 14.84 30.53 -15.64
CA LEU A 589 14.40 29.34 -16.35
C LEU A 589 13.01 28.94 -15.85
N LEU A 590 12.01 28.86 -16.74
CA LEU A 590 10.66 28.35 -16.42
C LEU A 590 10.71 26.95 -15.79
N SER A 591 11.66 26.19 -16.23
CA SER A 591 11.97 24.84 -15.82
C SER A 591 12.52 24.70 -14.41
N SER A 592 13.36 25.61 -13.96
CA SER A 592 14.01 25.54 -12.65
C SER A 592 13.04 25.80 -11.47
N LEU A 593 11.82 26.24 -11.79
CA LEU A 593 10.83 26.67 -10.81
C LEU A 593 9.69 25.64 -10.58
N GLY A 594 9.83 24.44 -11.13
CA GLY A 594 8.74 23.47 -11.09
C GLY A 594 7.58 23.91 -11.99
N VAL A 595 6.41 24.01 -11.46
CA VAL A 595 5.23 24.56 -12.14
C VAL A 595 5.40 26.03 -12.26
N LEU A 596 5.22 26.82 -13.09
CA LEU A 596 5.28 28.28 -13.28
C LEU A 596 6.15 29.06 -12.25
N PRO A 597 6.85 30.08 -12.64
CA PRO A 597 7.67 30.92 -11.78
C PRO A 597 6.92 31.32 -10.50
N ALA A 598 7.61 31.37 -9.37
CA ALA A 598 7.04 31.80 -8.09
C ALA A 598 6.35 33.17 -8.20
N THR A 599 6.84 34.03 -9.09
CA THR A 599 6.26 35.34 -9.45
C THR A 599 4.89 35.21 -10.11
N LEU A 600 4.55 34.07 -10.71
CA LEU A 600 3.26 33.81 -11.35
C LEU A 600 2.26 33.13 -10.43
N ARG A 601 2.71 32.68 -9.26
CA ARG A 601 1.86 31.95 -8.31
C ARG A 601 0.98 32.91 -7.54
N GLY A 602 -0.34 32.66 -7.54
CA GLY A 602 -1.28 33.40 -6.72
C GLY A 602 -1.57 34.83 -7.19
N VAL A 603 -1.02 35.25 -8.32
CA VAL A 603 -1.28 36.58 -8.88
C VAL A 603 -2.41 36.50 -9.90
N VAL A 604 -3.38 37.39 -9.78
CA VAL A 604 -4.47 37.53 -10.75
C VAL A 604 -3.86 37.94 -12.08
N PRO A 605 -4.17 37.26 -13.19
CA PRO A 605 -3.68 37.65 -14.50
C PRO A 605 -4.07 39.10 -14.82
N GLN A 606 -3.12 39.90 -15.18
CA GLN A 606 -3.42 41.23 -15.75
C GLN A 606 -4.02 40.99 -17.13
N GLY A 607 -5.18 41.56 -17.39
CA GLY A 607 -5.84 41.41 -18.68
C GLY A 607 -7.10 40.58 -18.70
N GLU A 608 -7.62 40.11 -17.55
CA GLU A 608 -8.97 39.57 -17.47
C GLU A 608 -10.06 40.54 -17.94
N ASN A 609 -9.74 41.81 -18.03
CA ASN A 609 -10.58 42.88 -18.62
C ASN A 609 -10.62 42.91 -20.15
N GLY A 610 -10.19 41.81 -20.80
CA GLY A 610 -10.13 41.74 -22.27
C GLY A 610 -8.88 42.39 -22.90
N GLY A 611 -7.99 42.88 -22.06
CA GLY A 611 -6.66 43.36 -22.54
C GLY A 611 -5.70 42.19 -22.75
N VAL A 612 -4.86 42.28 -23.75
CA VAL A 612 -3.85 41.28 -24.10
C VAL A 612 -2.57 41.55 -23.29
N VAL A 613 -2.67 41.59 -21.99
CA VAL A 613 -1.53 41.82 -21.10
C VAL A 613 -1.11 40.50 -20.52
N GLY A 614 0.17 40.18 -20.55
CA GLY A 614 0.72 38.91 -20.11
C GLY A 614 0.51 38.63 -18.62
N TYR A 615 0.47 37.37 -18.32
CA TYR A 615 0.42 36.91 -16.95
C TYR A 615 1.83 36.99 -16.37
N ASN A 616 2.05 37.92 -15.43
CA ASN A 616 3.29 38.12 -14.68
C ASN A 616 4.62 37.84 -15.43
N GLY A 617 4.80 38.46 -16.59
CA GLY A 617 6.04 38.35 -17.34
C GLY A 617 6.02 37.40 -18.53
N ILE A 618 4.96 36.61 -18.72
CA ILE A 618 4.76 35.86 -19.97
C ILE A 618 3.77 36.62 -20.85
N PRO A 619 4.27 37.38 -21.85
CA PRO A 619 3.41 38.14 -22.75
C PRO A 619 2.42 37.21 -23.47
N GLY A 620 1.16 37.59 -23.56
CA GLY A 620 0.13 36.81 -24.24
C GLY A 620 -0.53 35.69 -23.40
N LEU A 621 0.01 35.32 -22.26
CA LEU A 621 -0.61 34.34 -21.37
C LEU A 621 -1.70 34.99 -20.51
N ARG A 622 -2.98 34.66 -20.76
CA ARG A 622 -4.13 35.31 -20.14
C ARG A 622 -4.58 34.69 -18.84
N HIS A 623 -4.39 33.40 -18.69
CA HIS A 623 -4.87 32.64 -17.52
C HIS A 623 -4.04 31.40 -17.25
N VAL A 624 -3.85 31.10 -15.97
CA VAL A 624 -3.28 29.84 -15.50
C VAL A 624 -4.27 29.22 -14.53
N PRO A 625 -4.76 27.99 -14.78
CA PRO A 625 -5.70 27.32 -13.92
C PRO A 625 -5.19 27.21 -12.47
N ALA A 626 -6.09 27.36 -11.48
CA ALA A 626 -5.71 27.33 -10.07
C ALA A 626 -5.02 26.02 -9.66
N GLY A 627 -5.44 24.90 -10.23
CA GLY A 627 -4.83 23.59 -10.00
C GLY A 627 -3.40 23.45 -10.55
N PHE A 628 -2.96 24.37 -11.41
CA PHE A 628 -1.61 24.40 -12.01
C PHE A 628 -0.68 25.38 -11.29
N LYS A 629 -1.20 26.14 -10.34
CA LYS A 629 -0.43 27.09 -9.53
C LYS A 629 0.38 26.43 -8.43
N GLY A 630 0.66 25.18 -8.43
CA GLY A 630 1.30 24.40 -7.38
C GLY A 630 2.10 25.18 -6.32
N ASP A 631 2.39 24.55 -5.22
CA ASP A 631 3.29 25.09 -4.19
C ASP A 631 4.76 25.12 -4.66
N ALA A 632 5.65 25.64 -3.85
CA ALA A 632 7.08 25.78 -4.18
C ALA A 632 7.77 24.44 -4.52
N ASN A 633 7.12 23.32 -4.23
CA ASN A 633 7.64 21.97 -4.46
C ASN A 633 6.90 21.23 -5.59
N SER A 634 5.99 21.90 -6.33
CA SER A 634 5.25 21.27 -7.41
C SER A 634 6.13 21.05 -8.63
N SER A 635 5.95 19.93 -9.26
CA SER A 635 6.56 19.56 -10.52
C SER A 635 5.94 20.32 -11.70
N SER A 636 6.68 20.48 -12.77
CA SER A 636 6.16 20.92 -14.08
C SER A 636 5.22 19.90 -14.71
N VAL A 637 5.19 18.68 -14.21
CA VAL A 637 4.35 17.57 -14.66
C VAL A 637 3.28 17.27 -13.63
N LEU A 638 2.04 17.17 -14.07
CA LEU A 638 0.89 16.89 -13.22
C LEU A 638 1.07 15.59 -12.44
N PHE A 639 0.76 15.61 -11.14
CA PHE A 639 0.88 14.48 -10.21
C PHE A 639 2.28 13.88 -10.00
N SER A 640 3.34 14.55 -10.47
CA SER A 640 4.72 14.05 -10.32
C SER A 640 5.51 14.72 -9.20
N SER A 641 4.91 15.63 -8.44
CA SER A 641 5.64 16.37 -7.40
C SER A 641 6.00 15.45 -6.24
N LEU A 642 7.30 15.33 -5.96
CA LEU A 642 7.82 14.70 -4.78
C LEU A 642 8.59 15.75 -3.96
N ARG A 643 8.15 15.98 -2.73
CA ARG A 643 8.79 16.96 -1.85
C ARG A 643 10.18 16.50 -1.44
N THR A 644 11.11 17.45 -1.29
CA THR A 644 12.40 17.15 -0.70
C THR A 644 12.23 16.93 0.80
N ILE A 645 12.66 15.76 1.28
CA ILE A 645 12.61 15.37 2.68
C ILE A 645 13.96 14.75 3.01
N ALA A 646 14.57 15.19 4.09
CA ALA A 646 15.77 14.58 4.62
C ALA A 646 15.66 14.47 6.14
N GLY A 647 16.11 13.35 6.68
CA GLY A 647 16.12 13.14 8.12
C GLY A 647 16.50 11.72 8.48
N GLY A 648 16.86 11.53 9.75
CA GLY A 648 17.23 10.21 10.24
C GLY A 648 17.22 10.16 11.76
N TYR A 649 17.33 8.96 12.27
CA TYR A 649 17.46 8.69 13.70
C TYR A 649 18.39 7.51 13.96
N ASN A 650 18.89 7.43 15.16
CA ASN A 650 19.57 6.24 15.66
C ASN A 650 18.93 5.76 16.96
N VAL A 651 19.07 4.48 17.22
CA VAL A 651 18.62 3.84 18.46
C VAL A 651 19.71 2.93 19.00
N LYS A 652 19.87 2.97 20.33
CA LYS A 652 20.73 2.07 21.09
C LYS A 652 19.84 1.27 22.02
N GLU A 653 20.00 -0.05 22.04
CA GLU A 653 19.15 -0.93 22.81
C GLU A 653 19.98 -1.93 23.61
N ALA A 654 19.47 -2.29 24.79
CA ALA A 654 19.95 -3.42 25.57
C ALA A 654 18.75 -4.25 26.03
N PHE A 655 18.86 -5.56 25.98
CA PHE A 655 17.76 -6.44 26.35
C PHE A 655 18.23 -7.68 27.10
N GLY A 656 17.34 -8.25 27.89
CA GLY A 656 17.51 -9.51 28.58
C GLY A 656 16.23 -10.31 28.58
N GLU A 657 16.35 -11.61 28.47
CA GLU A 657 15.28 -12.58 28.49
C GLU A 657 15.66 -13.73 29.43
N LEU A 658 14.71 -14.21 30.23
CA LEU A 658 14.87 -15.32 31.14
C LEU A 658 13.73 -16.33 30.92
N GLN A 659 14.11 -17.59 30.88
CA GLN A 659 13.21 -18.73 30.86
C GLN A 659 13.42 -19.52 32.16
N ILE A 660 12.34 -19.71 32.89
CA ILE A 660 12.36 -20.23 34.26
C ILE A 660 11.43 -21.43 34.33
N PRO A 661 11.89 -22.66 34.18
CA PRO A 661 11.11 -23.86 34.49
C PRO A 661 10.84 -23.93 35.99
N LEU A 662 9.55 -23.94 36.39
CA LEU A 662 9.14 -23.96 37.79
C LEU A 662 8.74 -25.35 38.26
N LEU A 663 7.97 -26.08 37.45
CA LEU A 663 7.48 -27.43 37.78
C LEU A 663 7.70 -28.34 36.59
N ARG A 664 8.02 -29.60 36.89
CA ARG A 664 8.15 -30.66 35.89
C ARG A 664 7.70 -31.99 36.47
N ASP A 665 6.88 -32.72 35.69
CA ASP A 665 6.40 -34.07 35.96
C ASP A 665 5.75 -34.24 37.38
N VAL A 666 4.96 -33.22 37.80
CA VAL A 666 4.11 -33.30 39.01
C VAL A 666 2.66 -33.53 38.59
N ALA A 667 1.82 -34.00 39.54
CA ALA A 667 0.46 -34.47 39.28
C ALA A 667 -0.45 -33.48 38.50
N PHE A 668 -0.25 -32.17 38.68
CA PHE A 668 -1.02 -31.10 38.02
C PHE A 668 -0.24 -30.27 37.03
N ALA A 669 1.03 -30.61 36.80
CA ALA A 669 1.89 -29.89 35.83
C ALA A 669 2.97 -30.84 35.31
N ARG A 670 2.79 -31.31 34.07
CA ARG A 670 3.87 -31.93 33.33
C ARG A 670 5.01 -30.95 33.14
N ARG A 671 4.64 -29.67 32.84
CA ARG A 671 5.57 -28.57 32.77
C ARG A 671 4.86 -27.25 33.14
N LEU A 672 5.49 -26.46 33.96
CA LEU A 672 5.13 -25.08 34.20
C LEU A 672 6.38 -24.21 34.06
N GLU A 673 6.31 -23.24 33.14
CA GLU A 673 7.44 -22.42 32.79
C GLU A 673 7.02 -20.95 32.75
N ILE A 674 7.89 -20.07 33.22
CA ILE A 674 7.76 -18.62 33.11
C ILE A 674 8.80 -18.11 32.11
N ASN A 675 8.37 -17.24 31.18
CA ASN A 675 9.25 -16.47 30.33
C ASN A 675 9.09 -14.99 30.63
N THR A 676 10.20 -14.28 30.83
CA THR A 676 10.18 -12.84 31.05
C THR A 676 11.27 -12.16 30.23
N ALA A 677 10.96 -11.00 29.69
CA ALA A 677 11.91 -10.20 28.91
C ALA A 677 11.75 -8.73 29.22
N ALA A 678 12.87 -8.00 29.16
CA ALA A 678 12.88 -6.55 29.25
C ALA A 678 13.87 -5.97 28.22
N ARG A 679 13.51 -4.87 27.61
CA ARG A 679 14.33 -4.12 26.65
C ARG A 679 14.30 -2.63 26.98
N TRP A 680 15.46 -2.06 27.09
CA TRP A 680 15.65 -0.62 27.13
C TRP A 680 16.09 -0.14 25.75
N ALA A 681 15.50 0.95 25.26
CA ALA A 681 15.89 1.61 24.02
C ALA A 681 16.02 3.11 24.23
N ASN A 682 17.05 3.70 23.64
CA ASN A 682 17.28 5.14 23.60
C ASN A 682 17.30 5.62 22.14
N TYR A 683 16.30 6.42 21.78
CA TYR A 683 16.14 7.02 20.47
C TYR A 683 16.68 8.44 20.43
N SER A 684 17.46 8.77 19.39
CA SER A 684 17.81 10.16 19.12
C SER A 684 16.53 10.98 18.84
N GLY A 685 16.24 11.96 19.67
CA GLY A 685 15.09 12.87 19.55
C GLY A 685 13.79 12.41 20.24
N SER A 686 13.65 11.14 20.67
CA SER A 686 12.48 10.68 21.42
C SER A 686 12.82 10.11 22.81
N GLY A 687 14.12 10.05 23.17
CA GLY A 687 14.56 9.65 24.51
C GLY A 687 14.46 8.16 24.80
N ASN A 688 14.27 7.84 26.09
CA ASN A 688 14.29 6.47 26.60
C ASN A 688 12.91 5.85 26.64
N ILE A 689 12.83 4.55 26.31
CA ILE A 689 11.61 3.77 26.39
C ILE A 689 11.93 2.35 26.87
N TRP A 690 10.98 1.75 27.58
CA TRP A 690 11.05 0.38 28.07
C TRP A 690 9.92 -0.46 27.46
N ALA A 691 10.27 -1.63 26.93
CA ALA A 691 9.37 -2.71 26.60
C ALA A 691 9.63 -3.87 27.57
N TRP A 692 8.59 -4.60 27.93
CA TRP A 692 8.72 -5.77 28.81
C TRP A 692 7.63 -6.80 28.48
N LYS A 693 7.92 -8.06 28.81
CA LYS A 693 7.02 -9.18 28.64
C LYS A 693 7.12 -10.13 29.84
N PHE A 694 5.99 -10.64 30.23
CA PHE A 694 5.85 -11.74 31.17
C PHE A 694 4.91 -12.76 30.59
N GLY A 695 5.37 -14.01 30.45
CA GLY A 695 4.60 -15.13 29.89
C GLY A 695 4.64 -16.33 30.81
N ALA A 696 3.56 -17.08 30.83
CA ALA A 696 3.43 -18.36 31.52
C ALA A 696 2.95 -19.43 30.54
N ASP A 697 3.54 -20.59 30.62
CA ASP A 697 3.21 -21.78 29.87
C ASP A 697 2.98 -22.94 30.87
N TRP A 698 1.77 -23.46 30.89
CA TRP A 698 1.35 -24.52 31.82
C TRP A 698 0.80 -25.69 31.04
N GLU A 699 1.59 -26.73 30.90
CA GLU A 699 1.23 -28.03 30.37
C GLU A 699 0.78 -28.90 31.52
N ILE A 700 -0.54 -29.11 31.64
CA ILE A 700 -1.10 -29.95 32.69
C ILE A 700 -0.71 -31.41 32.45
N ASN A 701 -0.91 -31.87 31.22
CA ASN A 701 -0.59 -33.20 30.70
C ASN A 701 -0.35 -33.10 29.16
N ASP A 702 -0.15 -34.24 28.51
CA ASP A 702 0.07 -34.33 27.05
C ASP A 702 -1.09 -33.78 26.19
N GLN A 703 -2.27 -33.59 26.80
CA GLN A 703 -3.49 -33.24 26.08
C GLN A 703 -3.94 -31.79 26.29
N ILE A 704 -3.54 -31.15 27.39
CA ILE A 704 -4.06 -29.84 27.78
C ILE A 704 -2.90 -28.96 28.20
N ARG A 705 -2.81 -27.83 27.56
CA ARG A 705 -1.81 -26.80 27.81
C ARG A 705 -2.48 -25.41 27.82
N PHE A 706 -2.18 -24.60 28.82
CA PHE A 706 -2.54 -23.18 28.89
C PHE A 706 -1.34 -22.28 28.66
N ARG A 707 -1.57 -21.16 28.03
CA ARG A 707 -0.58 -20.12 27.82
C ARG A 707 -1.16 -18.75 28.09
N ALA A 708 -0.36 -17.85 28.67
CA ALA A 708 -0.77 -16.49 28.90
C ALA A 708 0.45 -15.56 28.79
N THR A 709 0.24 -14.37 28.21
CA THR A 709 1.26 -13.34 28.11
C THR A 709 0.69 -11.97 28.47
N ARG A 710 1.45 -11.18 29.22
CA ARG A 710 1.22 -9.75 29.41
C ARG A 710 2.48 -9.02 28.98
N SER A 711 2.35 -8.04 28.10
CA SER A 711 3.48 -7.24 27.60
C SER A 711 3.14 -5.77 27.52
N ARG A 712 4.18 -4.97 27.58
CA ARG A 712 4.19 -3.58 27.09
C ARG A 712 5.09 -3.52 25.88
N ASP A 713 4.48 -3.23 24.76
CA ASP A 713 5.13 -3.12 23.47
C ASP A 713 5.27 -1.66 23.06
N VAL A 714 6.19 -1.39 22.16
CA VAL A 714 6.53 -0.03 21.77
C VAL A 714 6.71 0.07 20.25
N ARG A 715 6.29 1.21 19.67
CA ARG A 715 6.56 1.57 18.30
C ARG A 715 7.23 2.94 18.23
N ALA A 716 8.33 3.02 17.53
CA ALA A 716 8.94 4.30 17.20
C ALA A 716 8.16 5.00 16.08
N ALA A 717 8.21 6.32 16.06
CA ALA A 717 7.68 7.10 14.95
C ALA A 717 8.47 6.80 13.67
N THR A 718 7.78 6.66 12.57
CA THR A 718 8.37 6.43 11.23
C THR A 718 9.08 7.69 10.72
N LEU A 719 9.87 7.53 9.66
CA LEU A 719 10.54 8.66 9.01
C LEU A 719 9.52 9.68 8.47
N GLN A 720 8.36 9.21 7.99
CA GLN A 720 7.26 10.09 7.59
C GLN A 720 6.68 10.87 8.76
N GLU A 721 6.33 10.18 9.84
CA GLU A 721 5.72 10.80 11.02
C GLU A 721 6.63 11.83 11.68
N ARG A 722 7.93 11.75 11.44
CA ARG A 722 8.92 12.69 11.97
C ARG A 722 9.30 13.81 11.01
N PHE A 723 9.46 13.55 9.71
CA PHE A 723 10.14 14.46 8.81
C PHE A 723 9.31 14.92 7.60
N ASP A 724 8.18 14.27 7.27
CA ASP A 724 7.38 14.61 6.08
C ASP A 724 6.37 15.73 6.38
N GLN A 725 6.82 16.99 6.44
CA GLN A 725 5.96 18.16 6.61
C GLN A 725 5.45 18.70 5.28
N THR A 726 4.16 19.06 5.26
CA THR A 726 3.49 19.75 4.15
C THR A 726 3.08 21.15 4.59
N ARG A 727 3.28 22.12 3.71
CA ARG A 727 2.73 23.47 3.86
C ARG A 727 1.59 23.65 2.87
N GLY A 728 0.47 24.20 3.31
CA GLY A 728 -0.69 24.43 2.47
C GLY A 728 -1.60 25.49 3.07
N GLY A 729 -2.77 25.69 2.47
CA GLY A 729 -3.86 26.49 3.00
C GLY A 729 -4.97 25.58 3.54
N VAL A 730 -5.67 26.02 4.57
CA VAL A 730 -6.82 25.34 5.14
C VAL A 730 -7.94 26.34 5.43
N ASN A 731 -9.15 25.89 5.22
CA ASN A 731 -10.35 26.63 5.64
C ASN A 731 -10.82 26.04 6.97
N VAL A 732 -10.92 26.87 7.99
CA VAL A 732 -11.44 26.50 9.32
C VAL A 732 -12.47 27.53 9.75
N THR A 733 -13.48 27.08 10.49
CA THR A 733 -14.37 27.97 11.23
C THR A 733 -13.76 28.27 12.59
N ASP A 734 -13.72 29.54 12.99
CA ASP A 734 -13.14 29.97 14.27
C ASP A 734 -14.25 30.20 15.31
N PRO A 735 -14.46 29.27 16.26
CA PRO A 735 -15.48 29.43 17.28
C PRO A 735 -15.25 30.64 18.22
N ALA A 736 -13.97 31.02 18.41
CA ALA A 736 -13.63 32.20 19.26
C ALA A 736 -14.04 33.53 18.61
N ASN A 737 -14.28 33.54 17.31
CA ASN A 737 -14.67 34.68 16.50
C ASN A 737 -16.06 34.46 15.85
N GLY A 738 -17.02 33.90 16.60
CA GLY A 738 -18.40 33.76 16.15
C GLY A 738 -18.60 32.77 14.99
N ASN A 739 -17.74 31.73 14.88
CA ASN A 739 -17.70 30.75 13.78
C ASN A 739 -17.41 31.39 12.42
N ALA A 740 -16.63 32.47 12.39
CA ALA A 740 -16.16 33.05 11.13
C ALA A 740 -15.31 32.04 10.35
N LEU A 741 -15.54 31.93 9.04
CA LEU A 741 -14.70 31.14 8.15
C LEU A 741 -13.37 31.86 7.93
N VAL A 742 -12.28 31.22 8.29
CA VAL A 742 -10.91 31.71 8.14
C VAL A 742 -10.16 30.83 7.17
N THR A 743 -9.61 31.43 6.11
CA THR A 743 -8.64 30.77 5.24
C THR A 743 -7.25 31.12 5.75
N THR A 744 -6.50 30.12 6.20
CA THR A 744 -5.20 30.33 6.85
C THR A 744 -4.17 29.33 6.39
N ALA A 745 -2.88 29.59 6.70
CA ALA A 745 -1.81 28.65 6.46
C ALA A 745 -1.98 27.37 7.32
N SER A 746 -1.60 26.23 6.77
CA SER A 746 -1.52 24.98 7.50
C SER A 746 -0.15 24.34 7.32
N PHE A 747 0.43 23.86 8.41
CA PHE A 747 1.53 22.91 8.39
C PHE A 747 0.97 21.56 8.78
N SER A 748 1.18 20.55 7.94
CA SER A 748 0.62 19.22 8.14
C SER A 748 1.70 18.16 8.09
N GLY A 749 1.56 17.06 8.85
CA GLY A 749 2.42 15.89 8.76
C GLY A 749 3.52 15.83 9.79
N GLY A 750 4.77 15.63 9.36
CA GLY A 750 5.88 15.27 10.21
C GLY A 750 6.12 16.17 11.42
N ASN A 751 6.40 15.52 12.56
CA ASN A 751 6.76 16.18 13.83
C ASN A 751 8.00 15.52 14.43
N PRO A 752 9.17 16.19 14.42
CA PRO A 752 10.41 15.63 14.97
C PRO A 752 10.32 15.27 16.46
N ASN A 753 9.38 15.88 17.19
CA ASN A 753 9.22 15.73 18.64
C ASN A 753 8.19 14.67 19.04
N VAL A 754 7.64 13.91 18.08
CA VAL A 754 6.67 12.84 18.37
C VAL A 754 7.35 11.73 19.20
N ASN A 755 6.66 11.29 20.26
CA ASN A 755 7.11 10.23 21.14
C ASN A 755 6.76 8.84 20.57
N PRO A 756 7.45 7.77 21.00
CA PRO A 756 7.03 6.42 20.67
C PRO A 756 5.65 6.08 21.26
N GLU A 757 4.87 5.28 20.54
CA GLU A 757 3.61 4.69 21.02
C GLU A 757 3.90 3.60 22.05
N LYS A 758 2.97 3.39 22.98
CA LYS A 758 2.99 2.30 23.97
C LYS A 758 1.73 1.46 23.81
N ALA A 759 1.89 0.16 23.75
CA ALA A 759 0.78 -0.78 23.67
C ALA A 759 0.86 -1.79 24.82
N ASP A 760 -0.21 -1.91 25.56
CA ASP A 760 -0.37 -2.95 26.58
C ASP A 760 -1.15 -4.12 25.98
N THR A 761 -0.50 -5.28 25.89
CA THR A 761 -1.06 -6.47 25.26
C THR A 761 -1.27 -7.57 26.29
N ILE A 762 -2.43 -8.22 26.24
CA ILE A 762 -2.71 -9.46 26.95
C ILE A 762 -3.09 -10.53 25.94
N THR A 763 -2.53 -11.73 26.07
CA THR A 763 -3.00 -12.93 25.37
C THR A 763 -3.23 -14.06 26.35
N VAL A 764 -4.30 -14.83 26.15
CA VAL A 764 -4.61 -16.04 26.92
C VAL A 764 -5.09 -17.11 25.97
N GLY A 765 -4.51 -18.29 26.06
CA GLY A 765 -4.85 -19.38 25.15
C GLY A 765 -4.83 -20.74 25.77
N VAL A 766 -5.47 -21.68 25.08
CA VAL A 766 -5.47 -23.10 25.39
C VAL A 766 -5.12 -23.90 24.15
N VAL A 767 -4.25 -24.89 24.32
CA VAL A 767 -3.91 -25.88 23.29
C VAL A 767 -4.39 -27.25 23.76
N LEU A 768 -5.15 -27.93 22.91
CA LEU A 768 -5.72 -29.24 23.15
C LEU A 768 -5.18 -30.26 22.13
N GLN A 769 -4.67 -31.37 22.61
CA GLN A 769 -4.17 -32.50 21.80
C GLN A 769 -4.78 -33.82 22.33
N PRO A 770 -6.09 -34.06 22.07
CA PRO A 770 -6.79 -35.17 22.65
C PRO A 770 -6.25 -36.53 22.15
N SER A 771 -5.85 -37.41 23.08
CA SER A 771 -5.28 -38.72 22.75
C SER A 771 -6.27 -39.67 22.08
N PHE A 772 -7.59 -39.45 22.24
CA PHE A 772 -8.63 -40.24 21.59
C PHE A 772 -8.85 -39.87 20.11
N VAL A 773 -8.29 -38.76 19.62
CA VAL A 773 -8.23 -38.43 18.20
C VAL A 773 -6.77 -38.15 17.84
N GLU A 774 -6.07 -39.22 17.47
CA GLU A 774 -4.67 -39.12 17.12
C GLU A 774 -4.44 -38.14 15.95
N GLY A 775 -3.45 -37.26 16.07
CA GLY A 775 -3.10 -36.27 15.07
C GLY A 775 -3.93 -34.97 15.08
N LEU A 776 -4.86 -34.81 16.03
CA LEU A 776 -5.64 -33.60 16.24
C LEU A 776 -4.93 -32.66 17.22
N SER A 777 -4.78 -31.38 16.80
CA SER A 777 -4.38 -30.29 17.69
C SER A 777 -5.31 -29.09 17.48
N VAL A 778 -5.75 -28.47 18.56
CA VAL A 778 -6.65 -27.32 18.58
C VAL A 778 -6.05 -26.24 19.48
N SER A 779 -5.89 -25.02 18.94
CA SER A 779 -5.49 -23.84 19.73
C SER A 779 -6.57 -22.77 19.66
N VAL A 780 -6.90 -22.18 20.80
CA VAL A 780 -7.78 -21.03 20.92
C VAL A 780 -7.07 -19.97 21.75
N ASP A 781 -6.88 -18.78 21.17
CA ASP A 781 -6.14 -17.68 21.78
C ASP A 781 -6.98 -16.40 21.75
N TRP A 782 -7.34 -15.88 22.90
CA TRP A 782 -7.92 -14.56 23.05
C TRP A 782 -6.82 -13.51 23.24
N TYR A 783 -7.02 -12.31 22.68
CA TYR A 783 -6.09 -11.21 22.81
C TYR A 783 -6.80 -9.86 22.95
N SER A 784 -6.09 -8.92 23.60
CA SER A 784 -6.43 -7.50 23.67
C SER A 784 -5.15 -6.67 23.58
N ILE A 785 -5.16 -5.71 22.69
CA ILE A 785 -4.07 -4.74 22.45
C ILE A 785 -4.64 -3.35 22.70
N ASP A 786 -4.15 -2.67 23.72
CA ASP A 786 -4.51 -1.29 24.08
C ASP A 786 -3.31 -0.39 23.76
N ILE A 787 -3.45 0.47 22.74
CA ILE A 787 -2.39 1.39 22.29
C ILE A 787 -2.68 2.76 22.87
N ASP A 788 -1.88 3.16 23.83
CA ASP A 788 -1.91 4.49 24.41
C ASP A 788 -1.00 5.46 23.64
N GLN A 789 -1.43 6.71 23.54
CA GLN A 789 -0.67 7.75 22.86
C GLN A 789 -0.33 7.36 21.40
N ALA A 790 -1.27 6.73 20.71
CA ALA A 790 -1.11 6.40 19.30
C ALA A 790 -0.81 7.67 18.50
N ILE A 791 0.15 7.55 17.58
CA ILE A 791 0.55 8.66 16.71
C ILE A 791 -0.55 8.85 15.67
N ALA A 792 -1.18 10.01 15.71
CA ALA A 792 -2.27 10.36 14.83
C ALA A 792 -2.14 11.82 14.34
N GLN A 793 -2.77 12.10 13.22
CA GLN A 793 -2.92 13.44 12.68
C GLN A 793 -4.40 13.82 12.79
N LEU A 794 -4.71 14.91 13.51
CA LEU A 794 -6.08 15.38 13.65
C LEU A 794 -6.44 16.35 12.51
N PRO A 795 -7.70 16.35 12.01
CA PRO A 795 -8.16 17.39 11.08
C PRO A 795 -8.00 18.78 11.69
N SER A 796 -7.59 19.76 10.89
CA SER A 796 -7.35 21.15 11.38
C SER A 796 -8.54 21.75 12.10
N GLN A 797 -9.78 21.46 11.66
CA GLN A 797 -10.98 21.92 12.36
C GLN A 797 -11.13 21.29 13.75
N THR A 798 -10.75 20.02 13.90
CA THR A 798 -10.75 19.33 15.20
C THR A 798 -9.76 19.97 16.16
N VAL A 799 -8.57 20.35 15.67
CA VAL A 799 -7.56 21.05 16.45
C VAL A 799 -8.08 22.41 16.92
N VAL A 800 -8.71 23.18 16.03
CA VAL A 800 -9.32 24.50 16.37
C VAL A 800 -10.46 24.34 17.40
N ASN A 801 -11.36 23.39 17.20
CA ASN A 801 -12.48 23.13 18.09
C ASN A 801 -12.01 22.66 19.48
N GLY A 802 -11.02 21.76 19.54
CA GLY A 802 -10.47 21.28 20.81
C GLY A 802 -9.77 22.39 21.59
N CYS A 803 -9.02 23.25 20.92
CA CYS A 803 -8.46 24.44 21.56
C CYS A 803 -9.54 25.35 22.13
N PHE A 804 -10.60 25.62 21.38
CA PHE A 804 -11.73 26.43 21.85
C PHE A 804 -12.45 25.79 23.05
N ALA A 805 -12.51 24.45 23.08
CA ALA A 805 -13.06 23.71 24.22
C ALA A 805 -12.14 23.69 25.47
N GLY A 806 -10.95 24.30 25.40
CA GLY A 806 -10.02 24.46 26.53
C GLY A 806 -8.90 23.41 26.58
N ASP A 807 -8.74 22.58 25.54
CA ASP A 807 -7.62 21.65 25.47
C ASP A 807 -6.31 22.40 25.20
N GLN A 808 -5.50 22.56 26.26
CA GLN A 808 -4.23 23.30 26.22
C GLN A 808 -3.20 22.63 25.27
N LEU A 809 -3.26 21.31 25.10
CA LEU A 809 -2.39 20.59 24.18
C LEU A 809 -2.70 20.92 22.73
N LEU A 810 -3.98 21.04 22.37
CA LEU A 810 -4.41 21.42 21.02
C LEU A 810 -4.19 22.90 20.75
N CYS A 811 -4.29 23.76 21.77
CA CYS A 811 -4.07 25.21 21.63
C CYS A 811 -2.65 25.57 21.15
N GLN A 812 -1.64 24.79 21.47
CA GLN A 812 -0.28 25.05 20.98
C GLN A 812 -0.14 24.92 19.45
N TYR A 813 -1.07 24.24 18.78
CA TYR A 813 -1.12 24.04 17.34
C TYR A 813 -2.03 25.05 16.61
N VAL A 814 -2.71 25.94 17.33
CA VAL A 814 -3.50 27.05 16.80
C VAL A 814 -2.76 28.35 17.02
N ILE A 815 -2.03 28.79 16.01
CA ILE A 815 -1.24 30.03 16.10
C ILE A 815 -2.15 31.20 15.74
N ARG A 816 -2.39 32.07 16.69
CA ARG A 816 -3.21 33.28 16.50
C ARG A 816 -2.29 34.49 16.37
N ARG A 817 -2.77 35.50 15.61
CA ARG A 817 -2.09 36.77 15.44
C ARG A 817 -1.93 37.46 16.79
N ASP A 818 -0.78 37.99 17.03
CA ASP A 818 -0.38 38.71 18.25
C ASP A 818 -0.44 37.81 19.52
N ASN A 819 -0.52 36.50 19.38
CA ASN A 819 -0.67 35.53 20.47
C ASN A 819 -1.87 35.82 21.40
N LEU A 820 -2.89 36.50 20.90
CA LEU A 820 -4.10 36.81 21.67
C LEU A 820 -5.09 35.64 21.58
N PRO A 821 -5.78 35.24 22.67
CA PRO A 821 -6.74 34.15 22.69
C PRO A 821 -7.86 34.25 21.64
N ASN A 822 -8.29 35.47 21.32
CA ASN A 822 -9.30 35.78 20.31
C ASN A 822 -8.70 36.45 19.06
N GLY A 823 -7.39 36.46 18.89
CA GLY A 823 -6.73 36.94 17.68
C GLY A 823 -7.16 36.10 16.47
N ILE A 824 -7.08 36.66 15.26
CA ILE A 824 -7.34 35.92 14.02
C ILE A 824 -6.37 34.73 13.92
N ILE A 825 -6.87 33.55 13.54
CA ILE A 825 -6.01 32.39 13.29
C ILE A 825 -5.08 32.71 12.12
N ASP A 826 -3.79 32.75 12.39
CA ASP A 826 -2.74 32.98 11.40
C ASP A 826 -2.23 31.68 10.77
N ARG A 827 -2.22 30.59 11.55
CA ARG A 827 -1.76 29.28 11.12
C ARG A 827 -2.36 28.17 11.98
N VAL A 828 -2.67 27.04 11.35
CA VAL A 828 -3.01 25.79 12.07
C VAL A 828 -1.95 24.75 11.76
N GLU A 829 -1.35 24.17 12.80
CA GLU A 829 -0.37 23.09 12.70
C GLU A 829 -1.08 21.75 12.87
N ASN A 830 -1.28 21.04 11.79
CA ASN A 830 -1.89 19.71 11.76
C ASN A 830 -0.78 18.65 11.68
N LEU A 831 -0.01 18.53 12.75
CA LEU A 831 1.15 17.64 12.84
C LEU A 831 0.74 16.26 13.38
N PHE A 832 1.60 15.26 13.18
CA PHE A 832 1.50 14.00 13.90
C PHE A 832 1.79 14.24 15.39
N ILE A 833 0.91 13.74 16.25
CA ILE A 833 0.99 13.91 17.70
C ILE A 833 0.51 12.66 18.42
N ASN A 834 0.95 12.47 19.66
CA ASN A 834 0.63 11.32 20.51
C ASN A 834 -0.65 11.60 21.29
N LEU A 835 -1.81 11.38 20.70
CA LEU A 835 -3.09 11.73 21.33
C LEU A 835 -4.14 10.62 21.31
N ALA A 836 -4.12 9.77 20.28
CA ALA A 836 -5.18 8.78 20.11
C ALA A 836 -4.97 7.58 21.03
N ASN A 837 -6.08 6.98 21.47
CA ASN A 837 -6.08 5.65 22.03
C ASN A 837 -6.70 4.70 21.01
N GLN A 838 -6.06 3.58 20.75
CA GLN A 838 -6.59 2.55 19.85
C GLN A 838 -6.71 1.23 20.59
N LYS A 839 -7.83 0.53 20.41
CA LYS A 839 -8.04 -0.78 21.00
C LYS A 839 -8.42 -1.82 19.97
N ILE A 840 -7.75 -2.98 20.06
CA ILE A 840 -7.97 -4.11 19.17
C ILE A 840 -8.09 -5.37 20.03
N SER A 841 -9.16 -6.14 19.85
CA SER A 841 -9.32 -7.40 20.54
C SER A 841 -10.00 -8.44 19.68
N GLY A 842 -9.79 -9.72 20.01
CA GLY A 842 -10.36 -10.82 19.25
C GLY A 842 -9.97 -12.19 19.77
N VAL A 843 -10.34 -13.19 18.99
CA VAL A 843 -10.03 -14.61 19.25
C VAL A 843 -9.49 -15.23 17.96
N ASP A 844 -8.36 -15.90 18.05
CA ASP A 844 -7.78 -16.72 16.99
C ASP A 844 -8.02 -18.21 17.32
N LEU A 845 -8.46 -18.99 16.32
CA LEU A 845 -8.63 -20.43 16.36
C LEU A 845 -7.73 -21.08 15.32
N GLU A 846 -6.95 -22.07 15.73
CA GLU A 846 -6.22 -22.96 14.82
C GLU A 846 -6.57 -24.40 15.14
N VAL A 847 -6.96 -25.17 14.11
CA VAL A 847 -7.16 -26.62 14.19
C VAL A 847 -6.22 -27.26 13.17
N SER A 848 -5.49 -28.27 13.59
CA SER A 848 -4.63 -29.09 12.73
C SER A 848 -4.95 -30.55 12.98
N TYR A 849 -5.23 -31.28 11.91
CA TYR A 849 -5.44 -32.72 11.94
C TYR A 849 -4.63 -33.38 10.84
N ARG A 850 -3.91 -34.43 11.17
CA ARG A 850 -3.15 -35.21 10.20
C ARG A 850 -3.23 -36.70 10.54
N ARG A 851 -3.51 -37.50 9.53
CA ARG A 851 -3.60 -38.96 9.70
C ARG A 851 -3.17 -39.68 8.43
N SER A 852 -2.48 -40.81 8.60
CA SER A 852 -2.34 -41.81 7.52
C SER A 852 -3.64 -42.61 7.41
N ILE A 853 -4.10 -42.79 6.18
CA ILE A 853 -5.36 -43.51 5.88
C ILE A 853 -5.09 -44.57 4.79
N GLU A 854 -6.03 -45.48 4.62
CA GLU A 854 -6.01 -46.47 3.54
C GLU A 854 -7.40 -46.47 2.87
N LEU A 855 -7.67 -45.50 2.02
CA LEU A 855 -8.95 -45.33 1.36
C LEU A 855 -9.01 -46.02 0.00
N PHE A 856 -7.96 -45.87 -0.82
CA PHE A 856 -7.92 -46.35 -2.19
C PHE A 856 -6.88 -47.46 -2.44
N GLY A 857 -6.10 -47.82 -1.42
CA GLY A 857 -5.07 -48.84 -1.47
C GLY A 857 -3.97 -48.48 -2.47
N GLY A 858 -2.76 -48.38 -2.08
CA GLY A 858 -1.68 -48.01 -2.97
C GLY A 858 -0.43 -47.51 -2.31
N GLY A 859 -0.34 -47.63 -1.01
CA GLY A 859 0.84 -47.24 -0.28
C GLY A 859 0.57 -46.12 0.74
N ALA A 860 1.49 -45.17 0.90
CA ALA A 860 1.39 -44.15 1.93
C ALA A 860 0.32 -43.10 1.57
N GLU A 861 -0.92 -43.36 1.95
CA GLU A 861 -1.98 -42.35 1.87
C GLU A 861 -2.00 -41.46 3.11
N GLY A 862 -2.16 -40.16 2.93
CA GLY A 862 -2.25 -39.19 4.01
C GLY A 862 -3.34 -38.17 3.78
N ILE A 863 -4.09 -37.84 4.85
CA ILE A 863 -4.99 -36.72 4.88
C ILE A 863 -4.53 -35.70 5.92
N GLY A 864 -4.54 -34.43 5.53
CA GLY A 864 -4.31 -33.32 6.42
C GLY A 864 -5.46 -32.34 6.36
N TRP A 865 -5.85 -31.78 7.48
CA TRP A 865 -6.81 -30.69 7.57
C TRP A 865 -6.27 -29.61 8.50
N ARG A 866 -6.27 -28.36 8.02
CA ARG A 866 -5.98 -27.18 8.83
C ARG A 866 -7.10 -26.18 8.71
N LEU A 867 -7.53 -25.66 9.83
CA LEU A 867 -8.49 -24.55 9.89
C LEU A 867 -7.85 -23.42 10.68
N PHE A 868 -7.83 -22.25 10.06
CA PHE A 868 -7.52 -20.99 10.72
C PHE A 868 -8.78 -20.14 10.73
N ALA A 869 -9.12 -19.56 11.87
CA ALA A 869 -10.22 -18.61 11.96
C ALA A 869 -9.90 -17.50 12.96
N THR A 870 -10.31 -16.29 12.63
CA THR A 870 -10.19 -15.12 13.49
C THR A 870 -11.55 -14.48 13.63
N LYS A 871 -11.93 -14.20 14.88
CA LYS A 871 -13.02 -13.31 15.23
C LYS A 871 -12.46 -12.04 15.82
N LEU A 872 -12.57 -10.92 15.14
CA LEU A 872 -12.35 -9.61 15.76
C LEU A 872 -13.54 -9.26 16.66
N SER A 873 -13.26 -8.71 17.83
CA SER A 873 -14.29 -8.29 18.79
C SER A 873 -14.34 -6.78 18.94
N GLU A 874 -13.25 -6.10 18.63
CA GLU A 874 -13.12 -4.64 18.71
C GLU A 874 -11.98 -4.15 17.82
N ASN A 875 -12.22 -3.05 17.11
CA ASN A 875 -11.18 -2.22 16.46
C ASN A 875 -11.64 -0.76 16.48
N SER A 876 -11.25 -0.05 17.52
CA SER A 876 -11.72 1.30 17.80
C SER A 876 -10.57 2.26 18.01
N THR A 877 -10.83 3.53 17.67
CA THR A 877 -9.91 4.65 17.92
C THR A 877 -10.66 5.76 18.66
N GLN A 878 -10.04 6.34 19.65
CA GLN A 878 -10.59 7.47 20.39
C GLN A 878 -9.59 8.62 20.41
N ASN A 879 -9.96 9.72 19.78
CA ASN A 879 -9.26 10.98 19.87
C ASN A 879 -9.75 11.80 21.07
N PRO A 880 -8.92 12.64 21.70
CA PRO A 880 -9.35 13.52 22.79
C PRO A 880 -10.54 14.38 22.39
N GLY A 881 -11.54 14.44 23.26
CA GLY A 881 -12.75 15.24 23.03
C GLY A 881 -13.69 14.72 21.95
N ALA A 882 -13.36 13.62 21.28
CA ALA A 882 -14.20 12.99 20.26
C ALA A 882 -14.91 11.74 20.81
N ALA A 883 -16.02 11.38 20.19
CA ALA A 883 -16.65 10.07 20.43
C ALA A 883 -15.71 8.95 19.93
N ARG A 884 -15.83 7.78 20.55
CA ARG A 884 -15.11 6.58 20.13
C ARG A 884 -15.53 6.17 18.72
N ASP A 885 -14.57 6.01 17.85
CA ASP A 885 -14.74 5.58 16.46
C ASP A 885 -14.51 4.06 16.35
N GLU A 886 -15.59 3.29 16.32
CA GLU A 886 -15.56 1.84 16.18
C GLU A 886 -15.75 1.47 14.71
N ARG A 887 -14.74 0.79 14.13
CA ARG A 887 -14.71 0.42 12.71
C ARG A 887 -14.84 -1.08 12.45
N LEU A 888 -14.97 -1.90 13.49
CA LEU A 888 -15.20 -3.33 13.32
C LEU A 888 -16.44 -3.60 12.47
N GLY A 889 -16.32 -4.49 11.48
CA GLY A 889 -17.36 -4.80 10.52
C GLY A 889 -17.53 -3.77 9.40
N GLN A 890 -16.68 -2.72 9.31
CA GLN A 890 -16.69 -1.82 8.14
C GLN A 890 -15.83 -2.40 7.02
N LEU A 891 -16.43 -2.55 5.82
CA LEU A 891 -15.83 -3.21 4.67
C LEU A 891 -15.71 -2.28 3.44
N SER A 892 -15.82 -0.98 3.61
CA SER A 892 -15.70 0.03 2.56
C SER A 892 -14.99 1.29 3.08
N GLY A 893 -14.65 2.21 2.20
CA GLY A 893 -14.01 3.47 2.55
C GLY A 893 -12.58 3.33 3.11
N GLY A 894 -11.82 2.35 2.64
CA GLY A 894 -10.45 2.08 3.09
C GLY A 894 -10.35 1.16 4.32
N PHE A 895 -11.49 0.69 4.85
CA PHE A 895 -11.53 -0.27 5.96
C PHE A 895 -11.76 -1.69 5.45
N SER A 896 -11.01 -2.64 6.01
CA SER A 896 -11.03 -4.05 5.64
C SER A 896 -11.06 -4.90 6.91
N LEU A 897 -12.10 -4.70 7.75
CA LEU A 897 -12.21 -5.22 9.10
C LEU A 897 -13.46 -6.11 9.30
N PRO A 898 -13.60 -7.24 8.58
CA PRO A 898 -14.70 -8.16 8.83
C PRO A 898 -14.62 -8.72 10.26
N GLU A 899 -15.77 -8.99 10.89
CA GLU A 899 -15.80 -9.59 12.22
C GLU A 899 -15.25 -11.03 12.20
N TYR A 900 -15.53 -11.76 11.12
CA TYR A 900 -15.14 -13.16 10.96
C TYR A 900 -14.37 -13.39 9.68
N LYS A 901 -13.26 -14.08 9.78
CA LYS A 901 -12.49 -14.56 8.64
C LYS A 901 -12.00 -15.99 8.94
N ALA A 902 -12.12 -16.89 7.98
CA ALA A 902 -11.67 -18.27 8.16
C ALA A 902 -11.08 -18.84 6.86
N THR A 903 -10.07 -19.71 7.03
CA THR A 903 -9.45 -20.45 5.92
C THR A 903 -9.30 -21.90 6.35
N SER A 904 -9.85 -22.80 5.56
CA SER A 904 -9.82 -24.25 5.77
C SER A 904 -9.08 -24.93 4.63
N ASN A 905 -8.01 -25.65 4.94
CA ASN A 905 -7.16 -26.36 4.00
C ASN A 905 -7.29 -27.84 4.18
N VAL A 906 -7.63 -28.58 3.13
CA VAL A 906 -7.63 -30.05 3.12
C VAL A 906 -6.57 -30.51 2.13
N SER A 907 -5.61 -31.30 2.59
CA SER A 907 -4.59 -31.93 1.77
C SER A 907 -4.77 -33.43 1.75
N TYR A 908 -4.63 -34.03 0.57
CA TYR A 908 -4.64 -35.47 0.36
C TYR A 908 -3.41 -35.87 -0.45
N THR A 909 -2.75 -36.96 -0.06
CA THR A 909 -1.59 -37.51 -0.77
C THR A 909 -1.78 -39.01 -0.93
N ASN A 910 -1.45 -39.53 -2.11
CA ASN A 910 -1.45 -40.97 -2.39
C ASN A 910 -0.34 -41.31 -3.41
N GLY A 911 0.78 -41.82 -2.91
CA GLY A 911 1.95 -42.04 -3.74
C GLY A 911 2.37 -40.77 -4.47
N PRO A 912 2.42 -40.77 -5.82
CA PRO A 912 2.83 -39.60 -6.61
C PRO A 912 1.73 -38.51 -6.73
N TYR A 913 0.51 -38.79 -6.33
CA TYR A 913 -0.62 -37.88 -6.49
C TYR A 913 -0.82 -37.04 -5.24
N SER A 914 -1.12 -35.76 -5.42
CA SER A 914 -1.56 -34.88 -4.34
C SER A 914 -2.76 -34.05 -4.77
N ALA A 915 -3.63 -33.75 -3.81
CA ALA A 915 -4.72 -32.81 -3.97
C ALA A 915 -4.78 -31.87 -2.75
N PHE A 916 -5.03 -30.60 -3.00
CA PHE A 916 -5.18 -29.61 -1.97
C PHE A 916 -6.41 -28.75 -2.29
N VAL A 917 -7.32 -28.67 -1.33
CA VAL A 917 -8.54 -27.88 -1.44
C VAL A 917 -8.52 -26.83 -0.34
N GLN A 918 -8.68 -25.58 -0.71
CA GLN A 918 -8.81 -24.47 0.23
C GLN A 918 -10.20 -23.85 0.14
N GLY A 919 -10.83 -23.63 1.28
CA GLY A 919 -12.06 -22.87 1.44
C GLY A 919 -11.78 -21.61 2.23
N ARG A 920 -12.17 -20.44 1.73
CA ARG A 920 -11.97 -19.13 2.36
C ARG A 920 -13.31 -18.45 2.60
N TYR A 921 -13.60 -18.12 3.85
CA TYR A 921 -14.80 -17.40 4.25
C TYR A 921 -14.45 -16.01 4.76
N ILE A 922 -15.15 -15.02 4.27
CA ILE A 922 -15.09 -13.63 4.73
C ILE A 922 -16.51 -13.24 5.15
N GLY A 923 -16.65 -12.81 6.40
CA GLY A 923 -17.93 -12.42 6.96
C GLY A 923 -18.52 -11.18 6.32
N ASP A 924 -19.83 -11.04 6.50
CA ASP A 924 -20.57 -9.84 6.12
C ASP A 924 -20.18 -8.62 6.99
N GLY A 925 -20.62 -7.46 6.55
CA GLY A 925 -20.36 -6.21 7.26
C GLY A 925 -21.18 -5.03 6.74
N LYS A 926 -20.68 -3.85 7.01
CA LYS A 926 -21.31 -2.59 6.66
C LYS A 926 -20.44 -1.76 5.73
N LEU A 927 -21.08 -0.95 4.89
CA LEU A 927 -20.40 0.08 4.11
C LEU A 927 -19.81 1.16 5.03
N ASP A 928 -20.58 1.58 6.05
CA ASP A 928 -20.15 2.61 6.99
C ASP A 928 -20.78 2.39 8.36
N ARG A 929 -19.98 2.19 9.38
CA ARG A 929 -20.43 1.97 10.76
C ARG A 929 -21.12 3.19 11.40
N LEU A 930 -20.81 4.37 10.89
CA LEU A 930 -21.41 5.63 11.38
C LEU A 930 -22.76 5.96 10.73
N ARG A 931 -23.20 5.12 9.77
CA ARG A 931 -24.47 5.29 9.07
C ARG A 931 -25.51 4.29 9.56
N VAL A 932 -26.76 4.75 9.56
CA VAL A 932 -27.93 3.92 9.86
C VAL A 932 -28.69 3.67 8.57
N GLU A 933 -28.96 2.40 8.28
CA GLU A 933 -29.78 2.04 7.13
C GLU A 933 -31.21 2.55 7.32
N SER A 934 -31.73 3.29 6.35
CA SER A 934 -33.05 3.92 6.43
C SER A 934 -33.53 4.30 5.03
N ALA A 935 -34.82 4.13 4.78
CA ALA A 935 -35.47 4.60 3.57
C ALA A 935 -35.91 6.08 3.64
N VAL A 936 -35.83 6.70 4.84
CA VAL A 936 -36.30 8.07 5.07
C VAL A 936 -35.17 9.00 5.46
N ALA A 937 -35.43 10.30 5.40
CA ALA A 937 -34.49 11.36 5.72
C ALA A 937 -33.89 11.23 7.14
N GLY A 938 -32.61 11.56 7.24
CA GLY A 938 -31.84 11.65 8.48
C GLY A 938 -30.38 11.99 8.18
N LEU A 939 -29.73 12.73 9.08
CA LEU A 939 -28.37 13.23 8.83
C LEU A 939 -27.33 12.12 8.58
N ASN A 940 -27.50 10.97 9.23
CA ASN A 940 -26.56 9.86 9.17
C ASN A 940 -27.20 8.60 8.57
N THR A 941 -28.07 8.75 7.57
CA THR A 941 -28.78 7.64 6.96
C THR A 941 -28.21 7.25 5.60
N ILE A 942 -28.30 5.98 5.27
CA ILE A 942 -27.92 5.40 3.98
C ILE A 942 -29.00 4.43 3.52
N GLU A 943 -29.24 4.34 2.21
CA GLU A 943 -30.26 3.50 1.60
C GLU A 943 -30.05 2.01 1.87
N ASP A 944 -28.85 1.52 1.70
CA ASP A 944 -28.38 0.17 1.99
C ASP A 944 -27.00 0.25 2.59
N ASN A 945 -26.80 -0.36 3.75
CA ASN A 945 -25.53 -0.34 4.49
C ASN A 945 -24.87 -1.71 4.55
N THR A 946 -25.34 -2.67 3.76
CA THR A 946 -24.90 -4.06 3.84
C THR A 946 -23.78 -4.37 2.86
N VAL A 947 -22.80 -5.15 3.31
CA VAL A 947 -21.83 -5.85 2.47
C VAL A 947 -21.95 -7.34 2.76
N GLY A 948 -22.31 -8.13 1.75
CA GLY A 948 -22.56 -9.56 1.93
C GLY A 948 -21.31 -10.36 2.24
N SER A 949 -21.47 -11.49 2.95
CA SER A 949 -20.41 -12.48 3.12
C SER A 949 -20.07 -13.19 1.82
N VAL A 950 -18.85 -13.72 1.73
CA VAL A 950 -18.40 -14.47 0.55
C VAL A 950 -17.61 -15.71 0.93
N PHE A 951 -17.75 -16.76 0.15
CA PHE A 951 -16.96 -17.99 0.25
C PHE A 951 -16.30 -18.28 -1.09
N TYR A 952 -14.96 -18.37 -1.08
CA TYR A 952 -14.15 -18.78 -2.21
C TYR A 952 -13.63 -20.19 -2.00
N MET A 953 -13.38 -20.89 -3.09
CA MET A 953 -12.80 -22.22 -3.08
C MET A 953 -11.69 -22.32 -4.11
N ASP A 954 -10.54 -22.87 -3.72
CA ASP A 954 -9.36 -23.05 -4.56
C ASP A 954 -8.99 -24.54 -4.59
N LEU A 955 -8.44 -25.02 -5.71
CA LEU A 955 -8.03 -26.42 -5.92
C LEU A 955 -6.62 -26.48 -6.50
N THR A 956 -5.74 -27.27 -5.88
CA THR A 956 -4.43 -27.60 -6.44
C THR A 956 -4.31 -29.11 -6.59
N LEU A 957 -3.96 -29.59 -7.78
CA LEU A 957 -3.65 -30.98 -8.09
C LEU A 957 -2.17 -31.09 -8.37
N GLY A 958 -1.50 -32.09 -7.80
CA GLY A 958 -0.07 -32.31 -7.99
C GLY A 958 0.22 -33.74 -8.41
N TYR A 959 1.25 -33.90 -9.24
CA TYR A 959 1.77 -35.18 -9.66
C TYR A 959 3.31 -35.21 -9.61
N LYS A 960 3.88 -36.14 -8.86
CA LYS A 960 5.32 -36.36 -8.77
C LYS A 960 5.75 -37.37 -9.86
N VAL A 961 6.63 -36.94 -10.75
CA VAL A 961 7.14 -37.75 -11.85
C VAL A 961 8.35 -38.55 -11.38
N GLU A 962 8.13 -39.73 -10.79
CA GLU A 962 9.17 -40.54 -10.16
C GLU A 962 10.31 -40.96 -11.13
N ALA A 963 9.98 -41.09 -12.41
CA ALA A 963 10.97 -41.49 -13.45
C ALA A 963 12.04 -40.40 -13.68
N LEU A 964 11.79 -39.18 -13.29
CA LEU A 964 12.71 -38.02 -13.43
C LEU A 964 13.26 -37.52 -12.08
N GLY A 965 13.18 -38.35 -11.03
CA GLY A 965 13.61 -37.98 -9.70
C GLY A 965 12.57 -37.11 -8.98
N ASP A 966 12.99 -36.01 -8.38
CA ASP A 966 12.11 -35.07 -7.64
C ASP A 966 11.49 -34.00 -8.55
N LEU A 967 10.80 -34.43 -9.62
CA LEU A 967 10.02 -33.52 -10.49
C LEU A 967 8.54 -33.52 -10.07
N ASP A 968 8.08 -32.41 -9.59
CA ASP A 968 6.68 -32.19 -9.22
C ASP A 968 6.00 -31.26 -10.24
N VAL A 969 4.86 -31.68 -10.77
CA VAL A 969 3.99 -30.87 -11.63
C VAL A 969 2.72 -30.54 -10.87
N SER A 970 2.32 -29.29 -10.83
CA SER A 970 1.11 -28.83 -10.14
C SER A 970 0.20 -28.04 -11.08
N PHE A 971 -1.10 -28.22 -10.92
CA PHE A 971 -2.14 -27.43 -11.57
C PHE A 971 -3.03 -26.82 -10.51
N ASN A 972 -3.09 -25.52 -10.47
CA ASN A 972 -3.89 -24.75 -9.51
C ASN A 972 -5.05 -24.04 -10.22
N VAL A 973 -6.20 -24.03 -9.56
CA VAL A 973 -7.38 -23.24 -9.92
C VAL A 973 -7.77 -22.38 -8.74
N THR A 974 -7.46 -21.11 -8.78
CA THR A 974 -7.92 -20.13 -7.78
C THR A 974 -9.33 -19.67 -8.10
N ASN A 975 -10.17 -19.51 -7.08
CA ASN A 975 -11.59 -19.15 -7.23
C ASN A 975 -12.35 -20.10 -8.19
N LEU A 976 -12.34 -21.39 -7.84
CA LEU A 976 -12.86 -22.51 -8.66
C LEU A 976 -14.25 -22.24 -9.24
N PHE A 977 -15.12 -21.59 -8.48
CA PHE A 977 -16.50 -21.31 -8.88
C PHE A 977 -16.70 -19.93 -9.51
N ASP A 978 -15.62 -19.20 -9.77
CA ASP A 978 -15.65 -17.82 -10.31
C ASP A 978 -16.58 -16.91 -9.50
N ARG A 979 -16.52 -17.02 -8.18
CA ARG A 979 -17.38 -16.28 -7.25
C ARG A 979 -17.05 -14.79 -7.28
N TRP A 980 -18.06 -13.96 -7.44
CA TRP A 980 -17.92 -12.50 -7.51
C TRP A 980 -17.71 -11.88 -6.15
N PRO A 981 -16.95 -10.76 -6.08
CA PRO A 981 -16.83 -10.00 -4.85
C PRO A 981 -18.17 -9.33 -4.49
N PRO A 982 -18.49 -9.16 -3.20
CA PRO A 982 -19.64 -8.38 -2.79
C PRO A 982 -19.42 -6.90 -3.10
N LEU A 983 -20.51 -6.21 -3.43
CA LEU A 983 -20.49 -4.77 -3.67
C LEU A 983 -20.17 -4.03 -2.36
N ALA A 984 -19.17 -3.16 -2.39
CA ALA A 984 -18.73 -2.36 -1.25
C ALA A 984 -18.29 -0.95 -1.70
N PRO A 985 -19.20 -0.17 -2.33
CA PRO A 985 -18.82 1.10 -2.94
C PRO A 985 -18.34 2.11 -1.90
N GLY A 986 -17.26 2.80 -2.24
CA GLY A 986 -16.79 3.96 -1.50
C GLY A 986 -17.64 5.20 -1.75
N VAL A 987 -17.42 6.25 -0.97
CA VAL A 987 -17.98 7.58 -1.23
C VAL A 987 -17.26 8.17 -2.43
N LEU A 988 -18.01 8.48 -3.48
CA LEU A 988 -17.44 9.10 -4.66
C LEU A 988 -16.92 10.50 -4.32
N GLY A 989 -15.61 10.63 -4.19
CA GLY A 989 -14.94 11.93 -4.07
C GLY A 989 -14.43 12.45 -5.41
N ARG A 990 -13.93 11.54 -6.25
CA ARG A 990 -13.43 11.76 -7.62
C ARG A 990 -13.37 10.42 -8.35
N THR A 991 -12.98 10.43 -9.62
CA THR A 991 -12.69 9.22 -10.41
C THR A 991 -11.75 8.26 -9.69
N GLY A 992 -11.98 6.95 -9.79
CA GLY A 992 -11.11 5.91 -9.21
C GLY A 992 -11.64 5.24 -7.94
N VAL A 993 -12.91 5.40 -7.59
CA VAL A 993 -13.50 4.67 -6.45
C VAL A 993 -13.70 3.20 -6.82
N THR A 994 -13.07 2.31 -6.05
CA THR A 994 -13.33 0.88 -6.19
C THR A 994 -14.72 0.54 -5.63
N GLU A 995 -15.48 -0.24 -6.38
CA GLU A 995 -16.85 -0.66 -6.07
C GLU A 995 -16.90 -1.83 -5.10
N PHE A 996 -15.74 -2.36 -4.78
CA PHE A 996 -15.51 -3.51 -3.92
C PHE A 996 -14.22 -3.32 -3.14
N ASN A 997 -14.08 -4.08 -2.09
CA ASN A 997 -12.87 -4.05 -1.28
C ASN A 997 -11.84 -5.07 -1.82
N SER A 998 -10.93 -4.61 -2.67
CA SER A 998 -9.88 -5.43 -3.28
C SER A 998 -8.83 -5.94 -2.27
N ALA A 999 -8.72 -5.32 -1.10
CA ALA A 999 -7.84 -5.81 -0.02
C ALA A 999 -8.39 -7.03 0.72
N LEU A 1000 -9.69 -7.35 0.52
CA LEU A 1000 -10.36 -8.50 1.13
C LEU A 1000 -10.82 -9.54 0.12
N HIS A 1001 -11.32 -9.09 -1.02
CA HIS A 1001 -12.08 -9.91 -1.96
C HIS A 1001 -11.29 -10.15 -3.24
N ASP A 1002 -11.51 -11.31 -3.85
CA ASP A 1002 -11.00 -11.62 -5.19
C ASP A 1002 -11.76 -10.81 -6.24
N VAL A 1003 -11.10 -9.82 -6.79
CA VAL A 1003 -11.64 -8.93 -7.84
C VAL A 1003 -11.29 -9.40 -9.25
N VAL A 1004 -10.37 -10.35 -9.36
CA VAL A 1004 -9.85 -10.86 -10.63
C VAL A 1004 -10.73 -11.97 -11.20
N GLY A 1005 -11.26 -12.83 -10.32
CA GLY A 1005 -12.00 -14.03 -10.68
C GLY A 1005 -11.12 -15.25 -10.90
N ARG A 1006 -11.66 -16.29 -11.50
CA ARG A 1006 -10.97 -17.58 -11.66
C ARG A 1006 -9.67 -17.48 -12.43
N ARG A 1007 -8.58 -18.06 -11.86
CA ARG A 1007 -7.26 -18.19 -12.47
C ARG A 1007 -6.87 -19.65 -12.59
N TYR A 1008 -6.04 -19.93 -13.60
CA TYR A 1008 -5.38 -21.20 -13.81
C TYR A 1008 -3.87 -20.99 -13.76
N THR A 1009 -3.15 -21.83 -13.00
CA THR A 1009 -1.69 -21.79 -12.92
C THR A 1009 -1.14 -23.21 -13.06
N LEU A 1010 -0.16 -23.37 -13.93
CA LEU A 1010 0.63 -24.60 -14.08
C LEU A 1010 2.03 -24.34 -13.53
N GLY A 1011 2.45 -25.17 -12.59
CA GLY A 1011 3.76 -25.09 -11.93
C GLY A 1011 4.57 -26.38 -12.13
N VAL A 1012 5.88 -26.23 -12.16
CA VAL A 1012 6.85 -27.33 -12.21
C VAL A 1012 7.96 -27.03 -11.20
N ASN A 1013 8.20 -27.97 -10.30
CA ASN A 1013 9.33 -27.95 -9.37
C ASN A 1013 10.24 -29.13 -9.65
N TYR A 1014 11.53 -28.86 -9.71
CA TYR A 1014 12.54 -29.92 -9.90
C TYR A 1014 13.69 -29.76 -8.91
N ARG A 1015 14.02 -30.81 -8.20
CA ARG A 1015 15.12 -30.84 -7.23
C ARG A 1015 16.07 -31.97 -7.54
N PHE A 1016 17.38 -31.67 -7.53
CA PHE A 1016 18.47 -32.68 -7.75
C PHE A 1016 19.72 -32.31 -6.95
#